data_eb4722e1e5a520c99a492d220ba50f37
#
_entry.id   eb4722e1e5a520c99a492d220ba50f37
#
_cell.length_a   1.000
_cell.length_b   1.000
_cell.length_c   1.000
_cell.angle_alpha   90.00
_cell.angle_beta   90.00
_cell.angle_gamma   90.00
#
_symmetry.space_group_name_H-M   'P 1'
#
loop_
_entity.id
_entity.type
_entity.pdbx_description
1 polymer ?
#
loop_
_entity_poly.entity_id
_entity_poly.type
_entity_poly.pdbx_seq_one_letter_code
_entity_poly.pdbx_strand_id
1 'polypeptide(L)'
;MIRNSSPSSLLRRLARRIAGPLLLPFASQQPAARLLRSTARQQWKLLALNLGSSLVEAFSEGATLAVIFLALELLSAPSGGAVLNLGRYPSIGFPGPLQEAVAQAPRTPLFLGLLALAVLLQALMSLSAYLNQVSVGYFAARCMVSVKTLIHQRILALSYACASGYRVGDLLNYAGQGPVAINTTITALSQLLVNGLLLFTYLGVLLALSPWLLVGAAGMALLITLVQKQLLPRIRDGSQRLTVSQVRLGSRITEDIQGLRLLHSLGQLEAADRTVLGQMHELEALQRRQTRLTAAISPIARVLPVLAIAVIAALSLLAFGGRVTGVLPSLATFVLALQRMNMRMEVIAGVFTRLSNNSASIERLNEILSPAGKEFRRLGGVPFRALERGIRFEDVSLCYEPDSPPALDGVSFTLPKGHTLALVGTSGAGKSSIADLLTGLYAPTGGRILIDEQDLATLHLPSWQQRLGVVSQDTFLFNASLAENIAFGCGWATRADVQAAAARAQAAGFIAELPQGLDTLVGERGYRLSGGQRQRISLARAILRNPELLILDEATSALDSQSERLVQQAIEQFERQRTVLVIAHRLSTIVNADTILVVERGRIVEQGSHAELLGQGVAYAGLWRQQLGREQAVSG
;
A
#
# COMPACT_ATOMS: atom_id res chain seq x y z
N MET A 1 -53.75 -4.78 -4.59
CA MET A 1 -52.84 -4.94 -5.74
C MET A 1 -51.53 -5.55 -5.27
N ILE A 2 -51.43 -6.90 -5.23
CA ILE A 2 -50.21 -7.63 -4.86
C ILE A 2 -49.41 -7.82 -6.16
N ARG A 3 -48.33 -7.05 -6.32
CA ARG A 3 -47.40 -7.19 -7.46
C ARG A 3 -46.63 -8.51 -7.32
N ASN A 4 -46.89 -9.45 -8.22
CA ASN A 4 -46.12 -10.66 -8.46
C ASN A 4 -44.67 -10.26 -8.81
N SER A 5 -43.77 -10.32 -7.84
CA SER A 5 -42.33 -10.23 -8.08
C SER A 5 -41.83 -11.62 -8.49
N SER A 6 -41.35 -11.74 -9.72
CA SER A 6 -40.77 -13.00 -10.22
C SER A 6 -39.61 -13.48 -9.32
N PRO A 7 -39.44 -14.81 -9.09
CA PRO A 7 -38.38 -15.36 -8.24
C PRO A 7 -36.97 -14.88 -8.60
N SER A 8 -36.74 -14.55 -9.88
CA SER A 8 -35.48 -13.99 -10.38
C SER A 8 -35.18 -12.57 -9.87
N SER A 9 -36.22 -11.77 -9.57
CA SER A 9 -36.04 -10.41 -9.03
C SER A 9 -35.69 -10.43 -7.54
N LEU A 10 -36.21 -11.39 -6.79
CA LEU A 10 -35.90 -11.61 -5.38
C LEU A 10 -34.48 -12.12 -5.18
N LEU A 11 -34.03 -13.08 -6.01
CA LEU A 11 -32.65 -13.58 -6.01
C LEU A 11 -31.64 -12.49 -6.39
N ARG A 12 -31.95 -11.65 -7.38
CA ARG A 12 -31.10 -10.48 -7.75
C ARG A 12 -31.06 -9.43 -6.64
N ARG A 13 -32.15 -9.20 -5.91
CA ARG A 13 -32.17 -8.26 -4.77
C ARG A 13 -31.40 -8.82 -3.56
N LEU A 14 -31.53 -10.10 -3.28
CA LEU A 14 -30.74 -10.81 -2.25
C LEU A 14 -29.25 -10.81 -2.60
N ALA A 15 -28.89 -11.17 -3.81
CA ALA A 15 -27.51 -11.12 -4.31
C ALA A 15 -26.91 -9.70 -4.21
N ARG A 16 -27.67 -8.65 -4.59
CA ARG A 16 -27.24 -7.26 -4.42
C ARG A 16 -27.16 -6.82 -2.96
N ARG A 17 -28.03 -7.30 -2.07
CA ARG A 17 -27.99 -6.98 -0.63
C ARG A 17 -26.84 -7.67 0.11
N ILE A 18 -26.48 -8.89 -0.28
CA ILE A 18 -25.41 -9.67 0.36
C ILE A 18 -24.05 -9.36 -0.28
N ALA A 19 -23.99 -9.33 -1.61
CA ALA A 19 -22.75 -9.09 -2.35
C ALA A 19 -22.46 -7.58 -2.58
N GLY A 20 -23.47 -6.71 -2.53
CA GLY A 20 -23.33 -5.28 -2.77
C GLY A 20 -22.29 -4.62 -1.86
N PRO A 21 -22.38 -4.75 -0.53
CA PRO A 21 -21.40 -4.15 0.39
C PRO A 21 -19.99 -4.72 0.26
N LEU A 22 -19.87 -6.00 -0.19
CA LEU A 22 -18.59 -6.69 -0.38
C LEU A 22 -17.93 -6.36 -1.71
N LEU A 23 -18.74 -6.03 -2.73
CA LEU A 23 -18.27 -5.67 -4.06
C LEU A 23 -18.12 -4.16 -4.25
N LEU A 24 -18.65 -3.33 -3.35
CA LEU A 24 -18.49 -1.87 -3.37
C LEU A 24 -17.03 -1.42 -3.53
N PRO A 25 -16.04 -2.00 -2.81
CA PRO A 25 -14.64 -1.65 -3.00
C PRO A 25 -14.09 -2.00 -4.39
N PHE A 26 -14.77 -2.91 -5.11
CA PHE A 26 -14.44 -3.36 -6.46
C PHE A 26 -15.39 -2.80 -7.53
N ALA A 27 -16.15 -1.76 -7.21
CA ALA A 27 -17.01 -1.09 -8.16
C ALA A 27 -16.21 -0.73 -9.43
N SER A 28 -16.86 -0.80 -10.60
CA SER A 28 -16.19 -0.78 -11.92
C SER A 28 -15.31 0.44 -12.19
N GLN A 29 -15.51 1.52 -11.47
CA GLN A 29 -14.78 2.78 -11.61
C GLN A 29 -13.60 2.94 -10.64
N GLN A 30 -13.49 2.11 -9.60
CA GLN A 30 -12.43 2.24 -8.61
C GLN A 30 -11.06 1.78 -9.17
N PRO A 31 -9.95 2.47 -8.81
CA PRO A 31 -8.61 2.19 -9.32
C PRO A 31 -8.15 0.74 -9.07
N ALA A 32 -8.38 0.20 -7.88
CA ALA A 32 -8.04 -1.18 -7.54
C ALA A 32 -8.77 -2.20 -8.43
N ALA A 33 -10.06 -1.97 -8.72
CA ALA A 33 -10.84 -2.85 -9.60
C ALA A 33 -10.37 -2.78 -11.06
N ARG A 34 -9.97 -1.59 -11.54
CA ARG A 34 -9.39 -1.43 -12.88
C ARG A 34 -8.08 -2.19 -13.01
N LEU A 35 -7.21 -2.09 -12.01
CA LEU A 35 -5.95 -2.80 -11.97
C LEU A 35 -6.14 -4.32 -11.94
N LEU A 36 -7.05 -4.83 -11.11
CA LEU A 36 -7.37 -6.26 -11.07
C LEU A 36 -7.86 -6.76 -12.42
N ARG A 37 -8.72 -6.01 -13.11
CA ARG A 37 -9.22 -6.38 -14.43
C ARG A 37 -8.12 -6.37 -15.52
N SER A 38 -7.23 -5.37 -15.51
CA SER A 38 -6.12 -5.32 -16.46
C SER A 38 -5.16 -6.49 -16.26
N THR A 39 -4.79 -6.79 -15.01
CA THR A 39 -3.95 -7.94 -14.68
C THR A 39 -4.66 -9.27 -14.99
N ALA A 40 -5.97 -9.36 -14.76
CA ALA A 40 -6.76 -10.54 -15.11
C ALA A 40 -6.77 -10.81 -16.64
N ARG A 41 -6.89 -9.75 -17.44
CA ARG A 41 -6.80 -9.89 -18.92
C ARG A 41 -5.42 -10.35 -19.38
N GLN A 42 -4.35 -9.84 -18.76
CA GLN A 42 -2.98 -10.27 -19.09
C GLN A 42 -2.70 -11.71 -18.67
N GLN A 43 -3.26 -12.15 -17.54
CA GLN A 43 -3.02 -13.46 -16.93
C GLN A 43 -4.23 -14.41 -17.07
N TRP A 44 -4.99 -14.30 -18.17
CA TRP A 44 -6.22 -15.07 -18.38
C TRP A 44 -6.01 -16.59 -18.31
N LYS A 45 -4.80 -17.08 -18.69
CA LYS A 45 -4.44 -18.50 -18.63
C LYS A 45 -4.47 -19.04 -17.20
N LEU A 46 -3.96 -18.26 -16.22
CA LEU A 46 -4.01 -18.65 -14.80
C LEU A 46 -5.45 -18.69 -14.28
N LEU A 47 -6.29 -17.74 -14.71
CA LEU A 47 -7.70 -17.72 -14.34
C LEU A 47 -8.47 -18.86 -14.98
N ALA A 48 -8.19 -19.18 -16.24
CA ALA A 48 -8.79 -20.33 -16.92
C ALA A 48 -8.38 -21.66 -16.24
N LEU A 49 -7.11 -21.81 -15.84
CA LEU A 49 -6.63 -22.96 -15.09
C LEU A 49 -7.33 -23.05 -13.72
N ASN A 50 -7.48 -21.91 -13.01
CA ASN A 50 -8.21 -21.86 -11.74
C ASN A 50 -9.67 -22.28 -11.90
N LEU A 51 -10.37 -21.77 -12.89
CA LEU A 51 -11.77 -22.12 -13.15
C LEU A 51 -11.89 -23.60 -13.55
N GLY A 52 -11.05 -24.07 -14.48
CA GLY A 52 -11.05 -25.46 -14.93
C GLY A 52 -10.76 -26.44 -13.80
N SER A 53 -9.73 -26.18 -13.01
CA SER A 53 -9.40 -27.02 -11.83
C SER A 53 -10.53 -26.99 -10.79
N SER A 54 -11.17 -25.84 -10.54
CA SER A 54 -12.33 -25.75 -9.62
C SER A 54 -13.52 -26.59 -10.10
N LEU A 55 -13.79 -26.62 -11.40
CA LEU A 55 -14.86 -27.44 -11.98
C LEU A 55 -14.54 -28.94 -11.87
N VAL A 56 -13.29 -29.34 -12.17
CA VAL A 56 -12.85 -30.72 -12.03
C VAL A 56 -12.90 -31.17 -10.56
N GLU A 57 -12.48 -30.32 -9.61
CA GLU A 57 -12.57 -30.57 -8.18
C GLU A 57 -14.02 -30.81 -7.76
N ALA A 58 -14.95 -29.92 -8.17
CA ALA A 58 -16.36 -30.04 -7.82
C ALA A 58 -17.02 -31.28 -8.43
N PHE A 59 -16.69 -31.60 -9.68
CA PHE A 59 -17.19 -32.80 -10.35
C PHE A 59 -16.66 -34.09 -9.67
N SER A 60 -15.36 -34.17 -9.41
CA SER A 60 -14.73 -35.33 -8.79
C SER A 60 -15.27 -35.59 -7.39
N GLU A 61 -15.56 -34.56 -6.61
CA GLU A 61 -16.16 -34.64 -5.28
C GLU A 61 -17.59 -35.22 -5.36
N GLY A 62 -18.43 -34.74 -6.28
CA GLY A 62 -19.78 -35.23 -6.52
C GLY A 62 -19.79 -36.71 -6.97
N ALA A 63 -18.89 -37.03 -7.91
CA ALA A 63 -18.71 -38.39 -8.39
C ALA A 63 -18.25 -39.35 -7.26
N THR A 64 -17.33 -38.89 -6.39
CA THR A 64 -16.88 -39.68 -5.23
C THR A 64 -18.04 -39.99 -4.29
N LEU A 65 -18.92 -39.02 -4.00
CA LEU A 65 -20.10 -39.27 -3.17
C LEU A 65 -21.07 -40.27 -3.82
N ALA A 66 -21.29 -40.18 -5.12
CA ALA A 66 -22.13 -41.11 -5.86
C ALA A 66 -21.54 -42.53 -5.82
N VAL A 67 -20.23 -42.68 -5.99
CA VAL A 67 -19.52 -43.96 -5.92
C VAL A 67 -19.61 -44.56 -4.52
N ILE A 68 -19.45 -43.77 -3.45
CA ILE A 68 -19.59 -44.20 -2.05
C ILE A 68 -21.04 -44.69 -1.79
N PHE A 69 -22.03 -43.93 -2.33
CA PHE A 69 -23.43 -44.35 -2.20
C PHE A 69 -23.67 -45.70 -2.85
N LEU A 70 -23.21 -45.93 -4.08
CA LEU A 70 -23.34 -47.21 -4.78
C LEU A 70 -22.62 -48.33 -4.07
N ALA A 71 -21.44 -48.09 -3.52
CA ALA A 71 -20.70 -49.07 -2.71
C ALA A 71 -21.47 -49.48 -1.43
N LEU A 72 -22.08 -48.50 -0.73
CA LEU A 72 -22.91 -48.75 0.45
C LEU A 72 -24.21 -49.51 0.10
N GLU A 73 -24.83 -49.18 -1.03
CA GLU A 73 -26.02 -49.89 -1.52
C GLU A 73 -25.70 -51.37 -1.84
N LEU A 74 -24.54 -51.60 -2.50
CA LEU A 74 -24.07 -52.96 -2.79
C LEU A 74 -23.80 -53.79 -1.54
N LEU A 75 -23.27 -53.19 -0.47
CA LEU A 75 -23.02 -53.83 0.81
C LEU A 75 -24.32 -54.17 1.55
N SER A 76 -25.33 -53.30 1.45
CA SER A 76 -26.62 -53.47 2.16
C SER A 76 -27.62 -54.39 1.44
N ALA A 77 -27.34 -54.75 0.18
CA ALA A 77 -28.21 -55.62 -0.60
C ALA A 77 -28.23 -57.08 -0.07
N PRO A 78 -29.40 -57.74 0.09
CA PRO A 78 -29.50 -59.13 0.56
C PRO A 78 -28.77 -60.12 -0.35
N SER A 79 -28.25 -61.21 0.23
CA SER A 79 -27.52 -62.27 -0.47
C SER A 79 -28.50 -63.03 -1.39
N GLY A 80 -28.56 -62.70 -2.70
CA GLY A 80 -29.41 -63.42 -3.66
C GLY A 80 -30.26 -62.54 -4.60
N GLY A 81 -30.27 -61.20 -4.43
CA GLY A 81 -30.99 -60.30 -5.31
C GLY A 81 -30.12 -59.67 -6.44
N ALA A 82 -30.73 -58.97 -7.39
CA ALA A 82 -30.04 -58.21 -8.42
C ALA A 82 -28.99 -57.29 -7.80
N VAL A 83 -27.79 -57.30 -8.38
CA VAL A 83 -26.58 -56.77 -7.72
C VAL A 83 -26.62 -55.24 -7.54
N LEU A 84 -27.18 -54.49 -8.49
CA LEU A 84 -27.41 -53.05 -8.40
C LEU A 84 -28.40 -52.65 -9.52
N ASN A 85 -29.47 -51.99 -9.19
CA ASN A 85 -30.42 -51.51 -10.20
C ASN A 85 -30.24 -49.99 -10.36
N LEU A 86 -29.31 -49.58 -11.26
CA LEU A 86 -29.02 -48.17 -11.56
C LEU A 86 -30.23 -47.43 -12.20
N GLY A 87 -31.19 -48.18 -12.77
CA GLY A 87 -32.44 -47.63 -13.32
C GLY A 87 -33.37 -47.02 -12.25
N ARG A 88 -33.12 -47.31 -10.97
CA ARG A 88 -33.85 -46.71 -9.83
C ARG A 88 -33.52 -45.23 -9.60
N TYR A 89 -32.43 -44.79 -10.22
CA TYR A 89 -31.92 -43.40 -10.11
C TYR A 89 -31.82 -42.73 -11.47
N PRO A 90 -32.94 -42.47 -12.15
CA PRO A 90 -32.94 -41.86 -13.51
C PRO A 90 -32.29 -40.49 -13.52
N SER A 91 -32.28 -39.79 -12.38
CA SER A 91 -31.66 -38.46 -12.23
C SER A 91 -30.12 -38.47 -12.38
N ILE A 92 -29.45 -39.63 -12.29
CA ILE A 92 -27.99 -39.73 -12.42
C ILE A 92 -27.56 -40.01 -13.85
N GLY A 93 -28.52 -40.43 -14.72
CA GLY A 93 -28.32 -40.51 -16.18
C GLY A 93 -27.22 -41.48 -16.62
N PHE A 94 -27.11 -42.67 -16.04
CA PHE A 94 -26.12 -43.68 -16.47
C PHE A 94 -26.42 -44.19 -17.87
N PRO A 95 -25.42 -44.31 -18.76
CA PRO A 95 -25.60 -44.89 -20.08
C PRO A 95 -26.11 -46.35 -19.99
N GLY A 96 -27.06 -46.73 -20.84
CA GLY A 96 -27.67 -48.06 -20.86
C GLY A 96 -26.68 -49.24 -20.83
N PRO A 97 -25.61 -49.24 -21.65
CA PRO A 97 -24.59 -50.29 -21.64
C PRO A 97 -23.88 -50.46 -20.27
N LEU A 98 -23.71 -49.35 -19.52
CA LEU A 98 -23.08 -49.34 -18.23
C LEU A 98 -24.02 -49.91 -17.16
N GLN A 99 -25.34 -49.68 -17.28
CA GLN A 99 -26.35 -50.25 -16.39
C GLN A 99 -26.41 -51.78 -16.55
N GLU A 100 -26.35 -52.32 -17.77
CA GLU A 100 -26.34 -53.75 -18.05
C GLU A 100 -25.06 -54.42 -17.54
N ALA A 101 -23.89 -53.81 -17.80
CA ALA A 101 -22.61 -54.34 -17.33
C ALA A 101 -22.53 -54.40 -15.80
N VAL A 102 -23.06 -53.42 -15.11
CA VAL A 102 -23.10 -53.38 -13.63
C VAL A 102 -24.10 -54.39 -13.06
N ALA A 103 -25.24 -54.58 -13.73
CA ALA A 103 -26.24 -55.53 -13.28
C ALA A 103 -25.78 -57.02 -13.38
N GLN A 104 -24.87 -57.31 -14.34
CA GLN A 104 -24.34 -58.66 -14.56
C GLN A 104 -23.03 -58.94 -13.81
N ALA A 105 -22.37 -57.94 -13.26
CA ALA A 105 -21.07 -58.09 -12.62
C ALA A 105 -21.15 -58.81 -11.26
N PRO A 106 -20.17 -59.69 -10.90
CA PRO A 106 -20.09 -60.29 -9.57
C PRO A 106 -19.87 -59.23 -8.51
N ARG A 107 -20.44 -59.42 -7.31
CA ARG A 107 -20.45 -58.41 -6.21
C ARG A 107 -19.05 -57.98 -5.78
N THR A 108 -18.14 -58.94 -5.57
CA THR A 108 -16.79 -58.64 -5.02
C THR A 108 -15.94 -57.81 -5.96
N PRO A 109 -15.77 -58.17 -7.27
CA PRO A 109 -15.00 -57.33 -8.19
C PRO A 109 -15.66 -55.97 -8.46
N LEU A 110 -17.02 -55.89 -8.47
CA LEU A 110 -17.72 -54.63 -8.59
C LEU A 110 -17.44 -53.68 -7.41
N PHE A 111 -17.48 -54.20 -6.19
CA PHE A 111 -17.15 -53.42 -5.00
C PHE A 111 -15.71 -52.92 -5.00
N LEU A 112 -14.74 -53.81 -5.34
CA LEU A 112 -13.33 -53.42 -5.45
C LEU A 112 -13.11 -52.37 -6.56
N GLY A 113 -13.84 -52.51 -7.69
CA GLY A 113 -13.82 -51.53 -8.77
C GLY A 113 -14.35 -50.16 -8.34
N LEU A 114 -15.44 -50.11 -7.58
CA LEU A 114 -15.97 -48.86 -7.02
C LEU A 114 -15.01 -48.23 -6.02
N LEU A 115 -14.33 -49.00 -5.17
CA LEU A 115 -13.31 -48.51 -4.27
C LEU A 115 -12.11 -47.93 -5.03
N ALA A 116 -11.61 -48.62 -6.06
CA ALA A 116 -10.53 -48.16 -6.90
C ALA A 116 -10.90 -46.86 -7.62
N LEU A 117 -12.15 -46.76 -8.13
CA LEU A 117 -12.67 -45.54 -8.75
C LEU A 117 -12.76 -44.38 -7.74
N ALA A 118 -13.20 -44.63 -6.51
CA ALA A 118 -13.25 -43.61 -5.48
C ALA A 118 -11.84 -43.05 -5.16
N VAL A 119 -10.83 -43.92 -5.06
CA VAL A 119 -9.44 -43.54 -4.84
C VAL A 119 -8.90 -42.69 -6.02
N LEU A 120 -9.20 -43.08 -7.24
CA LEU A 120 -8.79 -42.38 -8.43
C LEU A 120 -9.44 -40.97 -8.53
N LEU A 121 -10.74 -40.88 -8.24
CA LEU A 121 -11.45 -39.59 -8.18
C LEU A 121 -10.90 -38.72 -7.07
N GLN A 122 -10.54 -39.28 -5.92
CA GLN A 122 -9.93 -38.54 -4.82
C GLN A 122 -8.52 -38.03 -5.19
N ALA A 123 -7.73 -38.82 -5.92
CA ALA A 123 -6.43 -38.39 -6.44
C ALA A 123 -6.59 -37.25 -7.47
N LEU A 124 -7.56 -37.36 -8.38
CA LEU A 124 -7.87 -36.31 -9.35
C LEU A 124 -8.32 -35.02 -8.67
N MET A 125 -9.18 -35.13 -7.66
CA MET A 125 -9.60 -34.00 -6.83
C MET A 125 -8.40 -33.32 -6.17
N SER A 126 -7.50 -34.10 -5.54
CA SER A 126 -6.30 -33.57 -4.87
C SER A 126 -5.35 -32.87 -5.84
N LEU A 127 -5.16 -33.44 -7.05
CA LEU A 127 -4.37 -32.79 -8.10
C LEU A 127 -5.02 -31.48 -8.57
N SER A 128 -6.34 -31.48 -8.74
CA SER A 128 -7.09 -30.28 -9.15
C SER A 128 -7.03 -29.18 -8.08
N ALA A 129 -7.14 -29.55 -6.81
CA ALA A 129 -6.98 -28.61 -5.69
C ALA A 129 -5.57 -28.00 -5.64
N TYR A 130 -4.53 -28.82 -5.89
CA TYR A 130 -3.16 -28.34 -6.01
C TYR A 130 -3.00 -27.32 -7.16
N LEU A 131 -3.48 -27.66 -8.37
CA LEU A 131 -3.41 -26.77 -9.53
C LEU A 131 -4.19 -25.46 -9.28
N ASN A 132 -5.34 -25.56 -8.62
CA ASN A 132 -6.13 -24.40 -8.21
C ASN A 132 -5.32 -23.49 -7.29
N GLN A 133 -4.75 -24.02 -6.23
CA GLN A 133 -3.98 -23.24 -5.26
C GLN A 133 -2.74 -22.60 -5.88
N VAL A 134 -2.01 -23.31 -6.75
CA VAL A 134 -0.83 -22.78 -7.46
C VAL A 134 -1.25 -21.66 -8.41
N SER A 135 -2.31 -21.86 -9.22
CA SER A 135 -2.76 -20.86 -10.19
C SER A 135 -3.21 -19.57 -9.52
N VAL A 136 -3.96 -19.66 -8.42
CA VAL A 136 -4.38 -18.51 -7.62
C VAL A 136 -3.20 -17.82 -6.95
N GLY A 137 -2.27 -18.59 -6.38
CA GLY A 137 -1.05 -18.05 -5.75
C GLY A 137 -0.21 -17.24 -6.74
N TYR A 138 0.00 -17.77 -7.95
CA TYR A 138 0.75 -17.06 -9.00
C TYR A 138 0.02 -15.80 -9.49
N PHE A 139 -1.29 -15.87 -9.68
CA PHE A 139 -2.08 -14.71 -10.07
C PHE A 139 -2.05 -13.63 -8.98
N ALA A 140 -2.23 -14.01 -7.72
CA ALA A 140 -2.18 -13.09 -6.58
C ALA A 140 -0.79 -12.43 -6.41
N ALA A 141 0.30 -13.19 -6.60
CA ALA A 141 1.66 -12.65 -6.57
C ALA A 141 1.88 -11.61 -7.68
N ARG A 142 1.40 -11.86 -8.91
CA ARG A 142 1.46 -10.89 -10.02
C ARG A 142 0.69 -9.62 -9.71
N CYS A 143 -0.53 -9.76 -9.19
CA CYS A 143 -1.34 -8.61 -8.78
C CYS A 143 -0.65 -7.81 -7.67
N MET A 144 -0.07 -8.49 -6.68
CA MET A 144 0.65 -7.84 -5.58
C MET A 144 1.84 -7.01 -6.08
N VAL A 145 2.65 -7.53 -7.00
CA VAL A 145 3.76 -6.79 -7.62
C VAL A 145 3.24 -5.59 -8.39
N SER A 146 2.21 -5.78 -9.23
CA SER A 146 1.61 -4.68 -10.02
C SER A 146 1.07 -3.55 -9.11
N VAL A 147 0.43 -3.90 -8.00
CA VAL A 147 -0.07 -2.93 -7.00
C VAL A 147 1.08 -2.19 -6.33
N LYS A 148 2.12 -2.90 -5.87
CA LYS A 148 3.32 -2.27 -5.26
C LYS A 148 3.98 -1.28 -6.20
N THR A 149 4.19 -1.69 -7.45
CA THR A 149 4.78 -0.82 -8.48
C THR A 149 3.93 0.42 -8.71
N LEU A 150 2.61 0.25 -8.84
CA LEU A 150 1.71 1.38 -9.08
C LEU A 150 1.64 2.33 -7.89
N ILE A 151 1.61 1.82 -6.65
CA ILE A 151 1.64 2.67 -5.44
C ILE A 151 2.94 3.47 -5.41
N HIS A 152 4.08 2.82 -5.63
CA HIS A 152 5.39 3.48 -5.64
C HIS A 152 5.45 4.58 -6.71
N GLN A 153 5.05 4.25 -7.94
CA GLN A 153 4.98 5.23 -9.03
C GLN A 153 4.02 6.39 -8.71
N ARG A 154 2.89 6.09 -8.06
CA ARG A 154 1.91 7.11 -7.69
C ARG A 154 2.45 8.05 -6.62
N ILE A 155 3.12 7.54 -5.59
CA ILE A 155 3.75 8.35 -4.54
C ILE A 155 4.82 9.26 -5.16
N LEU A 156 5.68 8.73 -6.04
CA LEU A 156 6.72 9.53 -6.72
C LEU A 156 6.16 10.53 -7.73
N ALA A 157 4.94 10.33 -8.21
CA ALA A 157 4.27 11.23 -9.13
C ALA A 157 3.55 12.40 -8.43
N LEU A 158 3.33 12.35 -7.12
CA LEU A 158 2.75 13.46 -6.37
C LEU A 158 3.63 14.70 -6.47
N SER A 159 3.02 15.90 -6.45
CA SER A 159 3.77 17.12 -6.19
C SER A 159 4.37 17.08 -4.79
N TYR A 160 5.46 17.82 -4.56
CA TYR A 160 6.06 17.87 -3.22
C TYR A 160 5.08 18.44 -2.19
N ALA A 161 4.35 19.49 -2.57
CA ALA A 161 3.31 20.10 -1.74
C ALA A 161 2.25 19.07 -1.29
N CYS A 162 1.78 18.20 -2.20
CA CYS A 162 0.85 17.14 -1.86
C CYS A 162 1.51 16.03 -1.03
N ALA A 163 2.72 15.63 -1.36
CA ALA A 163 3.45 14.55 -0.67
C ALA A 163 3.83 14.92 0.76
N SER A 164 4.23 16.18 1.03
CA SER A 164 4.59 16.68 2.36
C SER A 164 3.42 16.72 3.34
N GLY A 165 2.18 16.76 2.84
CA GLY A 165 0.97 16.65 3.67
C GLY A 165 0.71 15.24 4.22
N TYR A 166 1.38 14.20 3.70
CA TYR A 166 1.26 12.84 4.20
C TYR A 166 2.30 12.54 5.27
N ARG A 167 1.89 11.82 6.32
CA ARG A 167 2.87 11.25 7.27
C ARG A 167 3.62 10.10 6.60
N VAL A 168 4.92 10.00 6.85
CA VAL A 168 5.77 8.91 6.31
C VAL A 168 5.20 7.52 6.65
N GLY A 169 4.68 7.35 7.89
CA GLY A 169 4.03 6.13 8.33
C GLY A 169 2.79 5.75 7.50
N ASP A 170 2.01 6.73 7.03
CA ASP A 170 0.84 6.47 6.17
C ASP A 170 1.28 6.00 4.79
N LEU A 171 2.30 6.64 4.19
CA LEU A 171 2.86 6.23 2.90
C LEU A 171 3.45 4.80 2.96
N LEU A 172 4.14 4.45 4.04
CA LEU A 172 4.64 3.10 4.29
C LEU A 172 3.48 2.08 4.44
N ASN A 173 2.42 2.45 5.15
CA ASN A 173 1.23 1.62 5.30
C ASN A 173 0.54 1.36 3.96
N TYR A 174 0.38 2.37 3.10
CA TYR A 174 -0.15 2.18 1.74
C TYR A 174 0.69 1.19 0.94
N ALA A 175 2.02 1.31 0.99
CA ALA A 175 2.94 0.44 0.27
C ALA A 175 3.01 -1.00 0.84
N GLY A 176 2.78 -1.17 2.15
CA GLY A 176 2.82 -2.45 2.84
C GLY A 176 1.49 -3.21 2.83
N GLN A 177 0.43 -2.58 3.35
CA GLN A 177 -0.85 -3.26 3.58
C GLN A 177 -1.74 -3.37 2.33
N GLY A 178 -1.70 -2.38 1.43
CA GLY A 178 -2.50 -2.39 0.20
C GLY A 178 -2.30 -3.64 -0.66
N PRO A 179 -1.05 -4.02 -0.98
CA PRO A 179 -0.77 -5.24 -1.74
C PRO A 179 -1.21 -6.53 -1.04
N VAL A 180 -1.06 -6.61 0.29
CA VAL A 180 -1.53 -7.75 1.10
C VAL A 180 -3.04 -7.86 1.04
N ALA A 181 -3.74 -6.72 1.09
CA ALA A 181 -5.19 -6.66 0.98
C ALA A 181 -5.68 -7.22 -0.37
N ILE A 182 -5.00 -6.91 -1.47
CA ILE A 182 -5.30 -7.46 -2.79
C ILE A 182 -5.08 -8.97 -2.83
N ASN A 183 -3.95 -9.46 -2.30
CA ASN A 183 -3.67 -10.90 -2.22
C ASN A 183 -4.77 -11.64 -1.44
N THR A 184 -5.13 -11.15 -0.25
CA THR A 184 -6.20 -11.71 0.58
C THR A 184 -7.54 -11.72 -0.15
N THR A 185 -7.83 -10.68 -0.91
CA THR A 185 -9.09 -10.59 -1.66
C THR A 185 -9.13 -11.60 -2.81
N ILE A 186 -8.06 -11.74 -3.58
CA ILE A 186 -7.98 -12.69 -4.70
C ILE A 186 -8.15 -14.13 -4.18
N THR A 187 -7.41 -14.49 -3.14
CA THR A 187 -7.50 -15.83 -2.54
C THR A 187 -8.87 -16.09 -1.95
N ALA A 188 -9.48 -15.10 -1.32
CA ALA A 188 -10.85 -15.20 -0.79
C ALA A 188 -11.89 -15.40 -1.92
N LEU A 189 -11.79 -14.66 -3.03
CA LEU A 189 -12.69 -14.82 -4.18
C LEU A 189 -12.55 -16.19 -4.84
N SER A 190 -11.33 -16.72 -4.99
CA SER A 190 -11.11 -18.07 -5.50
C SER A 190 -11.72 -19.13 -4.57
N GLN A 191 -11.52 -18.99 -3.25
CA GLN A 191 -12.15 -19.89 -2.27
C GLN A 191 -13.68 -19.82 -2.33
N LEU A 192 -14.26 -18.64 -2.55
CA LEU A 192 -15.70 -18.48 -2.75
C LEU A 192 -16.18 -19.24 -3.99
N LEU A 193 -15.44 -19.14 -5.10
CA LEU A 193 -15.74 -19.84 -6.34
C LEU A 193 -15.73 -21.37 -6.14
N VAL A 194 -14.62 -21.92 -5.62
CA VAL A 194 -14.47 -23.36 -5.40
C VAL A 194 -15.54 -23.89 -4.44
N ASN A 195 -15.67 -23.27 -3.27
CA ASN A 195 -16.62 -23.76 -2.25
C ASN A 195 -18.08 -23.52 -2.68
N GLY A 196 -18.34 -22.49 -3.49
CA GLY A 196 -19.64 -22.30 -4.12
C GLY A 196 -19.98 -23.40 -5.10
N LEU A 197 -19.06 -23.79 -6.00
CA LEU A 197 -19.24 -24.91 -6.92
C LEU A 197 -19.46 -26.22 -6.19
N LEU A 198 -18.65 -26.51 -5.16
CA LEU A 198 -18.80 -27.71 -4.31
C LEU A 198 -20.17 -27.73 -3.61
N LEU A 199 -20.64 -26.58 -3.11
CA LEU A 199 -21.96 -26.49 -2.51
C LEU A 199 -23.07 -26.84 -3.50
N PHE A 200 -22.99 -26.32 -4.74
CA PHE A 200 -23.92 -26.68 -5.81
C PHE A 200 -23.88 -28.17 -6.16
N THR A 201 -22.68 -28.76 -6.17
CA THR A 201 -22.51 -30.21 -6.39
C THR A 201 -23.20 -31.03 -5.29
N TYR A 202 -23.01 -30.66 -4.02
CA TYR A 202 -23.70 -31.35 -2.90
C TYR A 202 -25.22 -31.21 -2.96
N LEU A 203 -25.73 -30.01 -3.30
CA LEU A 203 -27.16 -29.81 -3.49
C LEU A 203 -27.70 -30.64 -4.65
N GLY A 204 -26.94 -30.79 -5.74
CA GLY A 204 -27.28 -31.66 -6.88
C GLY A 204 -27.35 -33.13 -6.47
N VAL A 205 -26.36 -33.61 -5.73
CA VAL A 205 -26.35 -35.02 -5.21
C VAL A 205 -27.54 -35.24 -4.26
N LEU A 206 -27.81 -34.32 -3.34
CA LEU A 206 -28.96 -34.43 -2.42
C LEU A 206 -30.30 -34.46 -3.16
N LEU A 207 -30.44 -33.63 -4.20
CA LEU A 207 -31.65 -33.60 -5.03
C LEU A 207 -31.85 -34.92 -5.80
N ALA A 208 -30.75 -35.50 -6.32
CA ALA A 208 -30.77 -36.76 -7.02
C ALA A 208 -31.13 -37.94 -6.12
N LEU A 209 -30.71 -37.88 -4.84
CA LEU A 209 -31.00 -38.93 -3.85
C LEU A 209 -32.43 -38.82 -3.31
N SER A 210 -32.84 -37.62 -2.87
CA SER A 210 -34.20 -37.41 -2.36
C SER A 210 -34.57 -35.91 -2.25
N PRO A 211 -35.65 -35.47 -2.89
CA PRO A 211 -36.14 -34.09 -2.78
C PRO A 211 -36.45 -33.63 -1.34
N TRP A 212 -36.90 -34.55 -0.48
CA TRP A 212 -37.23 -34.23 0.92
C TRP A 212 -35.97 -33.89 1.75
N LEU A 213 -34.86 -34.56 1.48
CA LEU A 213 -33.59 -34.28 2.12
C LEU A 213 -33.07 -32.89 1.75
N LEU A 214 -33.37 -32.43 0.51
CA LEU A 214 -33.05 -31.08 0.08
C LEU A 214 -33.80 -30.00 0.88
N VAL A 215 -35.06 -30.24 1.26
CA VAL A 215 -35.83 -29.31 2.10
C VAL A 215 -35.18 -29.17 3.47
N GLY A 216 -34.73 -30.26 4.08
CA GLY A 216 -33.99 -30.24 5.34
C GLY A 216 -32.68 -29.45 5.24
N ALA A 217 -31.91 -29.72 4.20
CA ALA A 217 -30.66 -29.00 3.92
C ALA A 217 -30.87 -27.48 3.67
N ALA A 218 -31.94 -27.13 2.93
CA ALA A 218 -32.31 -25.73 2.69
C ALA A 218 -32.74 -24.99 3.95
N GLY A 219 -33.52 -25.67 4.81
CA GLY A 219 -33.93 -25.14 6.11
C GLY A 219 -32.73 -24.84 7.02
N MET A 220 -31.75 -25.74 7.04
CA MET A 220 -30.52 -25.56 7.79
C MET A 220 -29.66 -24.41 7.21
N ALA A 221 -29.51 -24.33 5.89
CA ALA A 221 -28.80 -23.25 5.23
C ALA A 221 -29.43 -21.88 5.56
N LEU A 222 -30.77 -21.81 5.58
CA LEU A 222 -31.49 -20.62 5.98
C LEU A 222 -31.20 -20.23 7.44
N LEU A 223 -31.20 -21.20 8.36
CA LEU A 223 -30.94 -20.97 9.77
C LEU A 223 -29.51 -20.45 10.02
N ILE A 224 -28.51 -21.07 9.36
CA ILE A 224 -27.11 -20.61 9.39
C ILE A 224 -27.01 -19.18 8.85
N THR A 225 -27.70 -18.88 7.75
CA THR A 225 -27.70 -17.54 7.12
C THR A 225 -28.32 -16.50 8.06
N LEU A 226 -29.37 -16.84 8.79
CA LEU A 226 -30.00 -15.95 9.77
C LEU A 226 -29.06 -15.62 10.95
N VAL A 227 -28.37 -16.61 11.47
CA VAL A 227 -27.34 -16.41 12.52
C VAL A 227 -26.22 -15.52 12.02
N GLN A 228 -25.70 -15.79 10.81
CA GLN A 228 -24.64 -14.98 10.20
C GLN A 228 -25.09 -13.53 9.99
N LYS A 229 -26.32 -13.29 9.57
CA LYS A 229 -26.87 -11.95 9.36
C LYS A 229 -26.85 -11.10 10.63
N GLN A 230 -26.98 -11.69 11.80
CA GLN A 230 -26.90 -10.97 13.08
C GLN A 230 -25.45 -10.73 13.55
N LEU A 231 -24.55 -11.67 13.28
CA LEU A 231 -23.15 -11.58 13.73
C LEU A 231 -22.28 -10.71 12.81
N LEU A 232 -22.51 -10.77 11.50
CA LEU A 232 -21.64 -10.12 10.49
C LEU A 232 -21.46 -8.61 10.70
N PRO A 233 -22.51 -7.79 11.00
CA PRO A 233 -22.33 -6.37 11.28
C PRO A 233 -21.44 -6.11 12.50
N ARG A 234 -21.63 -6.88 13.58
CA ARG A 234 -20.83 -6.74 14.82
C ARG A 234 -19.36 -7.09 14.59
N ILE A 235 -19.10 -8.08 13.77
CA ILE A 235 -17.74 -8.49 13.36
C ILE A 235 -17.10 -7.38 12.53
N ARG A 236 -17.85 -6.77 11.60
CA ARG A 236 -17.37 -5.69 10.76
C ARG A 236 -17.00 -4.45 11.58
N ASP A 237 -17.87 -4.02 12.49
CA ASP A 237 -17.60 -2.87 13.36
C ASP A 237 -16.39 -3.11 14.27
N GLY A 238 -16.28 -4.31 14.84
CA GLY A 238 -15.12 -4.72 15.64
C GLY A 238 -13.83 -4.69 14.83
N SER A 239 -13.86 -5.16 13.60
CA SER A 239 -12.71 -5.17 12.69
C SER A 239 -12.26 -3.77 12.30
N GLN A 240 -13.19 -2.85 12.02
CA GLN A 240 -12.84 -1.45 11.72
C GLN A 240 -12.12 -0.79 12.90
N ARG A 241 -12.64 -0.95 14.12
CA ARG A 241 -12.00 -0.43 15.34
C ARG A 241 -10.60 -1.01 15.55
N LEU A 242 -10.46 -2.31 15.34
CA LEU A 242 -9.18 -3.01 15.45
C LEU A 242 -8.16 -2.48 14.44
N THR A 243 -8.56 -2.26 13.19
CA THR A 243 -7.69 -1.71 12.15
C THR A 243 -7.25 -0.28 12.49
N VAL A 244 -8.16 0.57 12.98
CA VAL A 244 -7.82 1.94 13.39
C VAL A 244 -6.82 1.94 14.56
N SER A 245 -7.03 1.06 15.57
CA SER A 245 -6.12 0.93 16.71
C SER A 245 -4.74 0.42 16.29
N GLN A 246 -4.68 -0.56 15.37
CA GLN A 246 -3.40 -1.06 14.82
C GLN A 246 -2.61 0.03 14.08
N VAL A 247 -3.30 0.86 13.27
CA VAL A 247 -2.64 1.97 12.56
C VAL A 247 -2.10 3.00 13.56
N ARG A 248 -2.89 3.37 14.57
CA ARG A 248 -2.46 4.31 15.62
C ARG A 248 -1.23 3.81 16.38
N LEU A 249 -1.24 2.53 16.76
CA LEU A 249 -0.10 1.89 17.41
C LEU A 249 1.13 1.88 16.51
N GLY A 250 0.97 1.50 15.22
CA GLY A 250 2.07 1.50 14.26
C GLY A 250 2.68 2.89 14.05
N SER A 251 1.85 3.94 13.96
CA SER A 251 2.33 5.33 13.87
C SER A 251 3.10 5.73 15.12
N ARG A 252 2.60 5.38 16.31
CA ARG A 252 3.27 5.69 17.58
C ARG A 252 4.64 5.01 17.68
N ILE A 253 4.72 3.71 17.38
CA ILE A 253 6.00 2.98 17.37
C ILE A 253 6.99 3.64 16.39
N THR A 254 6.51 4.05 15.21
CA THR A 254 7.35 4.74 14.23
C THR A 254 7.88 6.07 14.76
N GLU A 255 7.04 6.85 15.43
CA GLU A 255 7.43 8.11 16.09
C GLU A 255 8.48 7.87 17.19
N ASP A 256 8.29 6.86 18.04
CA ASP A 256 9.23 6.51 19.11
C ASP A 256 10.58 6.06 18.54
N ILE A 257 10.60 5.27 17.45
CA ILE A 257 11.84 4.86 16.77
C ILE A 257 12.55 6.08 16.16
N GLN A 258 11.83 6.98 15.52
CA GLN A 258 12.42 8.20 14.96
C GLN A 258 12.95 9.13 16.05
N GLY A 259 12.27 9.20 17.19
CA GLY A 259 12.65 9.97 18.36
C GLY A 259 13.58 9.26 19.34
N LEU A 260 14.12 8.07 19.00
CA LEU A 260 14.85 7.21 19.93
C LEU A 260 16.03 7.93 20.60
N ARG A 261 16.79 8.75 19.85
CA ARG A 261 17.87 9.56 20.40
C ARG A 261 17.37 10.54 21.47
N LEU A 262 16.22 11.17 21.24
CA LEU A 262 15.62 12.10 22.20
C LEU A 262 15.14 11.36 23.44
N LEU A 263 14.48 10.21 23.27
CA LEU A 263 14.01 9.38 24.38
C LEU A 263 15.17 8.92 25.27
N HIS A 264 16.30 8.51 24.66
CA HIS A 264 17.53 8.17 25.40
C HIS A 264 18.12 9.37 26.12
N SER A 265 18.24 10.51 25.44
CA SER A 265 18.88 11.71 26.04
C SER A 265 18.08 12.32 27.20
N LEU A 266 16.76 12.16 27.18
CA LEU A 266 15.86 12.64 28.22
C LEU A 266 15.52 11.58 29.28
N GLY A 267 16.01 10.34 29.15
CA GLY A 267 15.69 9.25 30.06
C GLY A 267 14.20 8.85 30.05
N GLN A 268 13.48 9.07 28.92
CA GLN A 268 12.04 8.88 28.83
C GLN A 268 11.63 7.56 28.18
N LEU A 269 12.52 6.58 28.11
CA LEU A 269 12.23 5.27 27.50
C LEU A 269 11.06 4.55 28.18
N GLU A 270 11.01 4.55 29.51
CA GLU A 270 9.93 3.92 30.28
C GLU A 270 8.57 4.62 30.08
N ALA A 271 8.57 5.94 29.89
CA ALA A 271 7.33 6.68 29.63
C ALA A 271 6.79 6.38 28.24
N ALA A 272 7.66 6.28 27.22
CA ALA A 272 7.29 5.87 25.89
C ALA A 272 6.75 4.42 25.90
N ASP A 273 7.45 3.49 26.57
CA ASP A 273 7.04 2.08 26.69
C ASP A 273 5.66 1.96 27.36
N ARG A 274 5.43 2.65 28.50
CA ARG A 274 4.12 2.67 29.16
C ARG A 274 2.98 3.14 28.25
N THR A 275 3.24 4.15 27.42
CA THR A 275 2.25 4.67 26.47
C THR A 275 1.91 3.64 25.40
N VAL A 276 2.92 2.97 24.83
CA VAL A 276 2.76 1.91 23.83
C VAL A 276 2.08 0.69 24.44
N LEU A 277 2.48 0.27 25.66
CA LEU A 277 1.84 -0.83 26.39
C LEU A 277 0.36 -0.57 26.63
N GLY A 278 -0.02 0.66 26.99
CA GLY A 278 -1.44 1.03 27.13
C GLY A 278 -2.23 0.82 25.85
N GLN A 279 -1.68 1.24 24.70
CA GLN A 279 -2.30 1.02 23.40
C GLN A 279 -2.33 -0.46 22.98
N MET A 280 -1.29 -1.24 23.35
CA MET A 280 -1.26 -2.68 23.12
C MET A 280 -2.35 -3.41 23.91
N HIS A 281 -2.57 -3.03 25.18
CA HIS A 281 -3.66 -3.59 25.99
C HIS A 281 -5.04 -3.26 25.41
N GLU A 282 -5.23 -2.03 24.91
CA GLU A 282 -6.48 -1.66 24.22
C GLU A 282 -6.68 -2.53 22.96
N LEU A 283 -5.63 -2.68 22.15
CA LEU A 283 -5.65 -3.52 20.97
C LEU A 283 -5.96 -4.98 21.31
N GLU A 284 -5.34 -5.53 22.37
CA GLU A 284 -5.60 -6.87 22.87
C GLU A 284 -7.06 -7.04 23.29
N ALA A 285 -7.64 -6.10 24.01
CA ALA A 285 -9.03 -6.14 24.42
C ALA A 285 -9.99 -6.17 23.21
N LEU A 286 -9.71 -5.35 22.19
CA LEU A 286 -10.45 -5.34 20.94
C LEU A 286 -10.30 -6.67 20.20
N GLN A 287 -9.10 -7.21 20.15
CA GLN A 287 -8.82 -8.48 19.48
C GLN A 287 -9.48 -9.66 20.19
N ARG A 288 -9.45 -9.70 21.53
CA ARG A 288 -10.17 -10.70 22.33
C ARG A 288 -11.69 -10.66 22.06
N ARG A 289 -12.26 -9.46 22.01
CA ARG A 289 -13.68 -9.27 21.66
C ARG A 289 -13.99 -9.77 20.25
N GLN A 290 -13.16 -9.43 19.27
CA GLN A 290 -13.29 -9.87 17.89
C GLN A 290 -13.20 -11.39 17.78
N THR A 291 -12.20 -11.99 18.45
CA THR A 291 -12.02 -13.46 18.48
C THR A 291 -13.22 -14.18 19.07
N ARG A 292 -13.81 -13.68 20.18
CA ARG A 292 -15.03 -14.28 20.75
C ARG A 292 -16.19 -14.29 19.76
N LEU A 293 -16.40 -13.21 19.01
CA LEU A 293 -17.48 -13.11 18.02
C LEU A 293 -17.23 -14.03 16.82
N THR A 294 -16.01 -14.09 16.32
CA THR A 294 -15.66 -14.94 15.17
C THR A 294 -15.62 -16.41 15.53
N ALA A 295 -15.07 -16.74 16.71
CA ALA A 295 -14.99 -18.11 17.20
C ALA A 295 -16.37 -18.75 17.48
N ALA A 296 -17.39 -17.95 17.77
CA ALA A 296 -18.75 -18.46 18.00
C ALA A 296 -19.40 -19.04 16.72
N ILE A 297 -18.94 -18.65 15.53
CA ILE A 297 -19.51 -19.10 14.25
C ILE A 297 -19.31 -20.62 14.06
N SER A 298 -18.08 -21.10 14.29
CA SER A 298 -17.71 -22.49 14.01
C SER A 298 -18.47 -23.54 14.89
N PRO A 299 -18.59 -23.39 16.23
CA PRO A 299 -19.37 -24.31 17.04
C PRO A 299 -20.86 -24.35 16.66
N ILE A 300 -21.45 -23.18 16.39
CA ILE A 300 -22.85 -23.11 15.97
C ILE A 300 -23.04 -23.84 14.64
N ALA A 301 -22.14 -23.61 13.67
CA ALA A 301 -22.18 -24.29 12.39
C ALA A 301 -21.97 -25.81 12.49
N ARG A 302 -21.25 -26.32 13.51
CA ARG A 302 -21.03 -27.76 13.72
C ARG A 302 -22.18 -28.47 14.44
N VAL A 303 -22.83 -27.82 15.40
CA VAL A 303 -23.92 -28.41 16.17
C VAL A 303 -25.21 -28.52 15.34
N LEU A 304 -25.51 -27.51 14.53
CA LEU A 304 -26.74 -27.45 13.73
C LEU A 304 -26.96 -28.66 12.80
N PRO A 305 -25.97 -29.15 12.03
CA PRO A 305 -26.14 -30.33 11.20
C PRO A 305 -26.42 -31.62 12.00
N VAL A 306 -25.74 -31.77 13.13
CA VAL A 306 -25.94 -32.95 14.00
C VAL A 306 -27.37 -32.95 14.54
N LEU A 307 -27.85 -31.77 14.96
CA LEU A 307 -29.24 -31.64 15.42
C LEU A 307 -30.24 -31.93 14.29
N ALA A 308 -29.98 -31.41 13.07
CA ALA A 308 -30.84 -31.67 11.91
C ALA A 308 -30.86 -33.17 11.55
N ILE A 309 -29.72 -33.85 11.58
CA ILE A 309 -29.61 -35.29 11.35
C ILE A 309 -30.43 -36.04 12.41
N ALA A 310 -30.28 -35.72 13.69
CA ALA A 310 -31.03 -36.34 14.77
C ALA A 310 -32.54 -36.18 14.62
N VAL A 311 -32.99 -34.96 14.25
CA VAL A 311 -34.43 -34.69 14.00
C VAL A 311 -34.94 -35.45 12.79
N ILE A 312 -34.21 -35.49 11.68
CA ILE A 312 -34.60 -36.21 10.47
C ILE A 312 -34.62 -37.72 10.72
N ALA A 313 -33.63 -38.25 11.43
CA ALA A 313 -33.59 -39.67 11.80
C ALA A 313 -34.78 -40.03 12.70
N ALA A 314 -35.10 -39.23 13.72
CA ALA A 314 -36.23 -39.43 14.59
C ALA A 314 -37.58 -39.36 13.83
N LEU A 315 -37.77 -38.37 12.96
CA LEU A 315 -38.98 -38.25 12.15
C LEU A 315 -39.12 -39.41 11.16
N SER A 316 -38.00 -39.89 10.55
CA SER A 316 -37.99 -41.05 9.65
C SER A 316 -38.38 -42.33 10.40
N LEU A 317 -37.90 -42.53 11.62
CA LEU A 317 -38.22 -43.69 12.45
C LEU A 317 -39.71 -43.71 12.82
N LEU A 318 -40.26 -42.55 13.17
CA LEU A 318 -41.68 -42.36 13.49
C LEU A 318 -42.58 -42.55 12.26
N ALA A 319 -42.20 -42.04 11.10
CA ALA A 319 -43.01 -42.10 9.88
C ALA A 319 -43.03 -43.46 9.20
N PHE A 320 -41.93 -44.22 9.27
CA PHE A 320 -41.79 -45.53 8.58
C PHE A 320 -41.89 -46.74 9.50
N GLY A 321 -42.29 -46.56 10.75
CA GLY A 321 -42.63 -47.67 11.67
C GLY A 321 -41.49 -48.69 11.90
N GLY A 322 -40.22 -48.24 11.91
CA GLY A 322 -39.05 -49.05 12.21
C GLY A 322 -38.52 -49.97 11.09
N ARG A 323 -39.07 -49.89 9.86
CA ARG A 323 -38.54 -50.62 8.69
C ARG A 323 -37.29 -49.92 8.13
N VAL A 324 -36.13 -50.25 8.71
CA VAL A 324 -34.83 -49.60 8.39
C VAL A 324 -34.12 -50.25 7.19
N THR A 325 -34.58 -51.42 6.71
CA THR A 325 -33.97 -52.15 5.57
C THR A 325 -34.19 -51.40 4.26
N GLY A 326 -33.09 -50.88 3.69
CA GLY A 326 -33.07 -50.10 2.41
C GLY A 326 -32.91 -48.60 2.58
N VAL A 327 -33.06 -48.04 3.79
CA VAL A 327 -32.90 -46.59 4.05
C VAL A 327 -31.46 -46.23 4.49
N LEU A 328 -30.72 -47.23 4.98
CA LEU A 328 -29.38 -47.02 5.57
C LEU A 328 -28.36 -46.39 4.61
N PRO A 329 -28.22 -46.80 3.31
CA PRO A 329 -27.28 -46.19 2.39
C PRO A 329 -27.61 -44.73 2.09
N SER A 330 -28.91 -44.42 1.87
CA SER A 330 -29.37 -43.07 1.62
C SER A 330 -29.14 -42.16 2.83
N LEU A 331 -29.40 -42.65 4.05
CA LEU A 331 -29.16 -41.90 5.28
C LEU A 331 -27.67 -41.66 5.53
N ALA A 332 -26.81 -42.65 5.32
CA ALA A 332 -25.37 -42.54 5.50
C ALA A 332 -24.78 -41.54 4.50
N THR A 333 -25.19 -41.61 3.23
CA THR A 333 -24.73 -40.66 2.20
C THR A 333 -25.24 -39.23 2.45
N PHE A 334 -26.48 -39.10 2.93
CA PHE A 334 -27.04 -37.83 3.34
C PHE A 334 -26.25 -37.19 4.48
N VAL A 335 -25.96 -37.97 5.54
CA VAL A 335 -25.14 -37.48 6.66
C VAL A 335 -23.77 -37.01 6.18
N LEU A 336 -23.12 -37.80 5.32
CA LEU A 336 -21.81 -37.45 4.77
C LEU A 336 -21.88 -36.19 3.89
N ALA A 337 -22.85 -36.09 2.99
CA ALA A 337 -23.05 -34.92 2.15
C ALA A 337 -23.35 -33.66 2.96
N LEU A 338 -24.21 -33.80 4.00
CA LEU A 338 -24.57 -32.72 4.90
C LEU A 338 -23.37 -32.22 5.71
N GLN A 339 -22.54 -33.12 6.22
CA GLN A 339 -21.31 -32.78 6.93
C GLN A 339 -20.32 -32.04 6.02
N ARG A 340 -20.11 -32.51 4.79
CA ARG A 340 -19.24 -31.88 3.81
C ARG A 340 -19.79 -30.52 3.40
N MET A 341 -21.08 -30.40 3.13
CA MET A 341 -21.75 -29.14 2.82
C MET A 341 -21.55 -28.12 3.94
N ASN A 342 -21.69 -28.52 5.19
CA ASN A 342 -21.50 -27.65 6.34
C ASN A 342 -20.05 -27.11 6.43
N MET A 343 -19.03 -27.96 6.20
CA MET A 343 -17.63 -27.54 6.16
C MET A 343 -17.42 -26.45 5.07
N ARG A 344 -18.06 -26.59 3.91
CA ARG A 344 -17.96 -25.58 2.82
C ARG A 344 -18.67 -24.28 3.17
N MET A 345 -19.81 -24.34 3.85
CA MET A 345 -20.50 -23.16 4.35
C MET A 345 -19.67 -22.41 5.42
N GLU A 346 -18.98 -23.13 6.29
CA GLU A 346 -18.05 -22.54 7.27
C GLU A 346 -16.91 -21.79 6.56
N VAL A 347 -16.31 -22.39 5.53
CA VAL A 347 -15.26 -21.73 4.72
C VAL A 347 -15.81 -20.48 4.03
N ILE A 348 -16.99 -20.57 3.41
CA ILE A 348 -17.65 -19.41 2.75
C ILE A 348 -17.89 -18.30 3.77
N ALA A 349 -18.40 -18.61 4.95
CA ALA A 349 -18.58 -17.63 6.02
C ALA A 349 -17.26 -16.96 6.44
N GLY A 350 -16.19 -17.75 6.56
CA GLY A 350 -14.85 -17.25 6.84
C GLY A 350 -14.30 -16.34 5.72
N VAL A 351 -14.63 -16.64 4.47
CA VAL A 351 -14.29 -15.78 3.31
C VAL A 351 -14.97 -14.43 3.43
N PHE A 352 -16.27 -14.37 3.74
CA PHE A 352 -17.00 -13.12 3.93
C PHE A 352 -16.41 -12.30 5.07
N THR A 353 -16.04 -12.91 6.17
CA THR A 353 -15.37 -12.25 7.29
C THR A 353 -14.04 -11.64 6.86
N ARG A 354 -13.20 -12.38 6.12
CA ARG A 354 -11.91 -11.89 5.60
C ARG A 354 -12.08 -10.72 4.63
N LEU A 355 -13.03 -10.80 3.69
CA LEU A 355 -13.34 -9.71 2.76
C LEU A 355 -13.82 -8.46 3.51
N SER A 356 -14.67 -8.63 4.52
CA SER A 356 -15.15 -7.52 5.35
C SER A 356 -14.01 -6.85 6.12
N ASN A 357 -13.13 -7.64 6.75
CA ASN A 357 -11.96 -7.14 7.48
C ASN A 357 -11.00 -6.38 6.55
N ASN A 358 -10.92 -6.80 5.31
CA ASN A 358 -10.00 -6.24 4.32
C ASN A 358 -10.54 -4.98 3.61
N SER A 359 -11.83 -4.68 3.78
CA SER A 359 -12.49 -3.57 3.06
C SER A 359 -11.84 -2.21 3.33
N ALA A 360 -11.47 -1.93 4.59
CA ALA A 360 -10.79 -0.68 4.96
C ALA A 360 -9.43 -0.51 4.28
N SER A 361 -8.65 -1.59 4.16
CA SER A 361 -7.36 -1.57 3.46
C SER A 361 -7.52 -1.35 1.95
N ILE A 362 -8.59 -1.88 1.35
CA ILE A 362 -8.94 -1.63 -0.06
C ILE A 362 -9.42 -0.19 -0.28
N GLU A 363 -10.19 0.38 0.64
CA GLU A 363 -10.60 1.79 0.58
C GLU A 363 -9.38 2.71 0.61
N ARG A 364 -8.44 2.50 1.53
CA ARG A 364 -7.17 3.22 1.59
C ARG A 364 -6.34 3.07 0.32
N LEU A 365 -6.29 1.84 -0.23
CA LEU A 365 -5.62 1.61 -1.51
C LEU A 365 -6.27 2.42 -2.64
N ASN A 366 -7.59 2.48 -2.70
CA ASN A 366 -8.31 3.29 -3.68
C ASN A 366 -8.06 4.79 -3.47
N GLU A 367 -7.98 5.24 -2.22
CA GLU A 367 -7.64 6.61 -1.87
C GLU A 367 -6.28 7.01 -2.45
N ILE A 368 -5.19 6.26 -2.18
CA ILE A 368 -3.86 6.62 -2.69
C ILE A 368 -3.77 6.54 -4.22
N LEU A 369 -4.47 5.60 -4.84
CA LEU A 369 -4.48 5.42 -6.29
C LEU A 369 -5.41 6.40 -7.02
N SER A 370 -6.41 6.98 -6.34
CA SER A 370 -7.31 7.97 -6.92
C SER A 370 -6.57 9.27 -7.22
N PRO A 371 -6.83 9.91 -8.38
CA PRO A 371 -6.31 11.25 -8.65
C PRO A 371 -7.10 12.36 -7.93
N ALA A 372 -8.29 12.07 -7.40
CA ALA A 372 -9.13 13.06 -6.76
C ALA A 372 -8.48 13.66 -5.51
N GLY A 373 -8.46 14.99 -5.42
CA GLY A 373 -7.87 15.72 -4.30
C GLY A 373 -6.35 15.63 -4.20
N LYS A 374 -5.65 15.22 -5.28
CA LYS A 374 -4.19 15.13 -5.34
C LYS A 374 -3.63 15.96 -6.45
N GLU A 375 -2.55 16.62 -6.13
CA GLU A 375 -1.75 17.35 -7.09
C GLU A 375 -0.54 16.49 -7.51
N PHE A 376 -0.27 16.47 -8.81
CA PHE A 376 0.84 15.72 -9.39
C PHE A 376 1.90 16.67 -9.94
N ARG A 377 3.16 16.22 -9.87
CA ARG A 377 4.26 16.96 -10.47
C ARG A 377 4.04 17.16 -11.96
N ARG A 378 4.39 18.34 -12.46
CA ARG A 378 4.28 18.66 -13.88
C ARG A 378 5.40 17.98 -14.66
N LEU A 379 5.05 17.21 -15.68
CA LEU A 379 5.98 16.53 -16.57
C LEU A 379 5.99 17.13 -17.99
N GLY A 380 5.05 18.02 -18.30
CA GLY A 380 4.97 18.74 -19.56
C GLY A 380 5.70 20.08 -19.50
N GLY A 381 5.74 20.78 -20.63
CA GLY A 381 6.30 22.12 -20.74
C GLY A 381 7.49 22.21 -21.69
N VAL A 382 8.01 23.43 -21.87
CA VAL A 382 9.15 23.74 -22.75
C VAL A 382 10.44 23.29 -22.06
N PRO A 383 11.30 22.46 -22.70
CA PRO A 383 12.57 22.05 -22.11
C PRO A 383 13.49 23.26 -21.87
N PHE A 384 13.96 23.40 -20.63
CA PHE A 384 14.97 24.39 -20.29
C PHE A 384 16.36 23.92 -20.75
N ARG A 385 17.12 24.80 -21.39
CA ARG A 385 18.46 24.50 -21.93
C ARG A 385 19.59 25.13 -21.12
N ALA A 386 19.57 26.44 -21.00
CA ALA A 386 20.59 27.21 -20.28
C ALA A 386 19.97 28.53 -19.80
N LEU A 387 20.52 29.10 -18.72
CA LEU A 387 20.19 30.43 -18.23
C LEU A 387 21.00 31.46 -19.04
N GLU A 388 20.32 32.40 -19.69
CA GLU A 388 20.98 33.40 -20.54
C GLU A 388 21.00 34.81 -19.91
N ARG A 389 19.87 35.22 -19.31
CA ARG A 389 19.69 36.59 -18.75
C ARG A 389 19.59 36.59 -17.24
N GLY A 390 18.70 35.79 -16.69
CA GLY A 390 18.47 35.73 -15.26
C GLY A 390 17.08 35.28 -14.87
N ILE A 391 16.75 35.53 -13.61
CA ILE A 391 15.52 35.10 -12.96
C ILE A 391 14.79 36.32 -12.43
N ARG A 392 13.47 36.43 -12.65
CA ARG A 392 12.66 37.53 -12.20
C ARG A 392 11.41 37.06 -11.49
N PHE A 393 11.18 37.56 -10.30
CA PHE A 393 9.94 37.43 -9.54
C PHE A 393 9.07 38.64 -9.80
N GLU A 394 7.79 38.43 -10.15
CA GLU A 394 6.83 39.49 -10.42
C GLU A 394 5.60 39.27 -9.53
N ASP A 395 5.47 40.09 -8.49
CA ASP A 395 4.35 40.11 -7.53
C ASP A 395 4.00 38.73 -6.93
N VAL A 396 5.05 37.98 -6.58
CA VAL A 396 4.93 36.57 -6.18
C VAL A 396 4.41 36.43 -4.76
N SER A 397 3.33 35.69 -4.62
CA SER A 397 2.73 35.32 -3.33
C SER A 397 2.69 33.82 -3.16
N LEU A 398 2.84 33.32 -1.92
CA LEU A 398 2.76 31.92 -1.57
C LEU A 398 2.03 31.71 -0.26
N CYS A 399 0.96 30.90 -0.29
CA CYS A 399 0.32 30.32 0.89
C CYS A 399 0.52 28.80 0.85
N TYR A 400 1.02 28.22 1.93
CA TYR A 400 1.19 26.76 2.02
C TYR A 400 -0.14 26.02 2.20
N GLU A 401 -1.08 26.65 2.89
CA GLU A 401 -2.46 26.17 3.09
C GLU A 401 -3.45 27.28 2.74
N PRO A 402 -4.65 26.97 2.22
CA PRO A 402 -5.62 27.97 1.77
C PRO A 402 -6.00 29.02 2.82
N ASP A 403 -6.06 28.63 4.10
CA ASP A 403 -6.51 29.48 5.22
C ASP A 403 -5.33 30.00 6.08
N SER A 404 -4.07 29.76 5.65
CA SER A 404 -2.88 30.22 6.39
C SER A 404 -2.46 31.63 5.95
N PRO A 405 -1.80 32.40 6.83
CA PRO A 405 -1.17 33.65 6.42
C PRO A 405 -0.16 33.39 5.30
N PRO A 406 -0.01 34.32 4.34
CA PRO A 406 0.93 34.14 3.24
C PRO A 406 2.37 34.08 3.77
N ALA A 407 3.11 33.07 3.30
CA ALA A 407 4.56 32.95 3.56
C ALA A 407 5.35 33.95 2.72
N LEU A 408 4.82 34.32 1.53
CA LEU A 408 5.30 35.41 0.68
C LEU A 408 4.11 36.22 0.20
N ASP A 409 4.26 37.54 0.17
CA ASP A 409 3.19 38.48 -0.15
C ASP A 409 3.73 39.59 -1.09
N GLY A 410 3.47 39.46 -2.41
CA GLY A 410 3.82 40.42 -3.42
C GLY A 410 5.33 40.63 -3.62
N VAL A 411 6.13 39.55 -3.56
CA VAL A 411 7.59 39.64 -3.68
C VAL A 411 8.01 39.85 -5.12
N SER A 412 8.79 40.90 -5.36
CA SER A 412 9.34 41.24 -6.70
C SER A 412 10.84 41.57 -6.61
N PHE A 413 11.65 40.87 -7.41
CA PHE A 413 13.09 41.09 -7.53
C PHE A 413 13.64 40.49 -8.82
N THR A 414 14.87 40.82 -9.16
CA THR A 414 15.60 40.23 -10.29
C THR A 414 16.94 39.70 -9.82
N LEU A 415 17.30 38.49 -10.26
CA LEU A 415 18.61 37.88 -10.11
C LEU A 415 19.23 37.71 -11.49
N PRO A 416 20.16 38.60 -11.91
CA PRO A 416 20.84 38.49 -13.20
C PRO A 416 21.76 37.26 -13.25
N LYS A 417 21.99 36.73 -14.44
CA LYS A 417 22.96 35.62 -14.63
C LYS A 417 24.35 36.06 -14.13
N GLY A 418 25.00 35.15 -13.40
CA GLY A 418 26.35 35.36 -12.87
C GLY A 418 26.43 36.25 -11.63
N HIS A 419 25.28 36.66 -11.05
CA HIS A 419 25.22 37.45 -9.83
C HIS A 419 24.87 36.58 -8.62
N THR A 420 25.35 37.00 -7.46
CA THR A 420 25.05 36.44 -6.15
C THR A 420 24.00 37.30 -5.45
N LEU A 421 22.84 36.72 -5.14
CA LEU A 421 21.74 37.30 -4.38
C LEU A 421 21.69 36.70 -2.98
N ALA A 422 21.80 37.52 -1.94
CA ALA A 422 21.66 37.08 -0.57
C ALA A 422 20.28 37.45 0.01
N LEU A 423 19.61 36.46 0.61
CA LEU A 423 18.36 36.63 1.37
C LEU A 423 18.68 36.72 2.86
N VAL A 424 18.31 37.85 3.48
CA VAL A 424 18.55 38.13 4.90
C VAL A 424 17.21 38.43 5.58
N GLY A 425 17.06 38.03 6.84
CA GLY A 425 15.84 38.29 7.62
C GLY A 425 15.70 37.33 8.78
N THR A 426 14.73 37.58 9.65
CA THR A 426 14.44 36.73 10.80
C THR A 426 14.03 35.31 10.40
N SER A 427 14.10 34.35 11.35
CA SER A 427 13.56 33.01 11.11
C SER A 427 12.05 33.11 10.83
N GLY A 428 11.56 32.37 9.83
CA GLY A 428 10.15 32.42 9.41
C GLY A 428 9.79 33.62 8.52
N ALA A 429 10.76 34.44 8.08
CA ALA A 429 10.48 35.60 7.21
C ALA A 429 10.07 35.25 5.78
N GLY A 430 10.21 34.00 5.32
CA GLY A 430 9.87 33.55 3.97
C GLY A 430 11.07 33.26 3.06
N LYS A 431 12.31 33.30 3.56
CA LYS A 431 13.53 33.10 2.77
C LYS A 431 13.58 31.73 2.08
N SER A 432 13.36 30.64 2.81
CA SER A 432 13.36 29.28 2.25
C SER A 432 12.20 29.07 1.28
N SER A 433 11.08 29.79 1.44
CA SER A 433 9.95 29.75 0.52
C SER A 433 10.31 30.28 -0.87
N ILE A 434 11.21 31.25 -0.97
CA ILE A 434 11.76 31.73 -2.26
C ILE A 434 12.58 30.62 -2.94
N ALA A 435 13.41 29.89 -2.17
CA ALA A 435 14.18 28.76 -2.70
C ALA A 435 13.26 27.61 -3.13
N ASP A 436 12.23 27.29 -2.35
CA ASP A 436 11.24 26.25 -2.65
C ASP A 436 10.47 26.55 -3.95
N LEU A 437 10.11 27.82 -4.18
CA LEU A 437 9.48 28.26 -5.43
C LEU A 437 10.44 28.11 -6.62
N LEU A 438 11.71 28.51 -6.47
CA LEU A 438 12.71 28.38 -7.52
C LEU A 438 13.02 26.93 -7.87
N THR A 439 13.05 26.06 -6.89
CA THR A 439 13.24 24.62 -7.14
C THR A 439 12.00 23.97 -7.74
N GLY A 440 10.85 24.67 -7.76
CA GLY A 440 9.57 24.14 -8.24
C GLY A 440 8.96 23.07 -7.33
N LEU A 441 9.33 23.06 -6.05
CA LEU A 441 8.69 22.22 -5.03
C LEU A 441 7.26 22.69 -4.74
N TYR A 442 7.05 24.01 -4.78
CA TYR A 442 5.75 24.68 -4.68
C TYR A 442 5.52 25.56 -5.90
N ALA A 443 4.28 25.82 -6.22
CA ALA A 443 3.87 26.81 -7.20
C ALA A 443 3.43 28.11 -6.50
N PRO A 444 3.66 29.29 -7.07
CA PRO A 444 3.16 30.53 -6.50
C PRO A 444 1.63 30.54 -6.49
N THR A 445 1.02 31.10 -5.44
CA THR A 445 -0.44 31.30 -5.34
C THR A 445 -0.89 32.58 -6.01
N GLY A 446 0.01 33.52 -6.24
CA GLY A 446 -0.17 34.76 -7.00
C GLY A 446 1.12 35.19 -7.65
N GLY A 447 1.03 36.04 -8.70
CA GLY A 447 2.20 36.48 -9.46
C GLY A 447 2.81 35.39 -10.35
N ARG A 448 4.05 35.61 -10.79
CA ARG A 448 4.79 34.65 -11.65
C ARG A 448 6.30 34.76 -11.47
N ILE A 449 6.98 33.66 -11.82
CA ILE A 449 8.45 33.56 -11.80
C ILE A 449 8.92 33.34 -13.22
N LEU A 450 9.72 34.25 -13.73
CA LEU A 450 10.27 34.23 -15.08
C LEU A 450 11.74 33.77 -15.06
N ILE A 451 12.06 32.80 -15.90
CA ILE A 451 13.41 32.33 -16.19
C ILE A 451 13.69 32.73 -17.63
N ASP A 452 14.60 33.68 -17.86
CA ASP A 452 14.88 34.22 -19.19
C ASP A 452 13.60 34.63 -19.95
N GLU A 453 12.69 35.38 -19.33
CA GLU A 453 11.38 35.80 -19.85
C GLU A 453 10.33 34.67 -20.03
N GLN A 454 10.66 33.42 -19.72
CA GLN A 454 9.71 32.29 -19.75
C GLN A 454 9.19 32.00 -18.36
N ASP A 455 7.88 31.88 -18.22
CA ASP A 455 7.27 31.53 -16.95
C ASP A 455 7.68 30.11 -16.51
N LEU A 456 8.21 29.96 -15.29
CA LEU A 456 8.58 28.69 -14.69
C LEU A 456 7.40 27.71 -14.71
N ALA A 457 6.15 28.20 -14.66
CA ALA A 457 4.96 27.40 -14.78
C ALA A 457 4.81 26.72 -16.16
N THR A 458 5.43 27.24 -17.20
CA THR A 458 5.38 26.70 -18.56
C THR A 458 6.59 25.84 -18.94
N LEU A 459 7.64 25.86 -18.12
CA LEU A 459 8.85 25.07 -18.34
C LEU A 459 8.62 23.60 -18.00
N HIS A 460 9.36 22.72 -18.69
CA HIS A 460 9.49 21.32 -18.30
C HIS A 460 10.32 21.23 -17.02
N LEU A 461 9.63 21.12 -15.89
CA LEU A 461 10.22 21.23 -14.55
C LEU A 461 11.44 20.30 -14.33
N PRO A 462 11.45 19.02 -14.76
CA PRO A 462 12.63 18.17 -14.61
C PRO A 462 13.87 18.71 -15.33
N SER A 463 13.72 19.37 -16.50
CA SER A 463 14.87 19.93 -17.22
C SER A 463 15.44 21.17 -16.52
N TRP A 464 14.58 21.97 -15.86
CA TRP A 464 15.00 23.06 -14.99
C TRP A 464 15.74 22.50 -13.74
N GLN A 465 15.13 21.56 -13.03
CA GLN A 465 15.69 20.95 -11.82
C GLN A 465 17.05 20.27 -12.06
N GLN A 466 17.30 19.74 -13.27
CA GLN A 466 18.60 19.19 -13.64
C GLN A 466 19.72 20.26 -13.71
N ARG A 467 19.37 21.52 -13.90
CA ARG A 467 20.29 22.65 -13.95
C ARG A 467 20.45 23.37 -12.60
N LEU A 468 19.85 22.86 -11.56
CA LEU A 468 19.96 23.39 -10.20
C LEU A 468 21.01 22.62 -9.40
N GLY A 469 21.79 23.35 -8.61
CA GLY A 469 22.57 22.83 -7.49
C GLY A 469 21.93 23.32 -6.19
N VAL A 470 21.51 22.40 -5.32
CA VAL A 470 20.88 22.77 -4.05
C VAL A 470 21.69 22.18 -2.90
N VAL A 471 22.10 23.03 -1.99
CA VAL A 471 22.70 22.65 -0.70
C VAL A 471 21.75 23.13 0.37
N SER A 472 20.99 22.20 0.96
CA SER A 472 19.99 22.49 1.98
C SER A 472 20.60 22.46 3.39
N GLN A 473 19.95 23.14 4.33
CA GLN A 473 20.29 23.15 5.75
C GLN A 473 20.37 21.72 6.32
N ASP A 474 19.32 20.93 6.08
CA ASP A 474 19.28 19.51 6.44
C ASP A 474 19.77 18.65 5.27
N THR A 475 21.07 18.36 5.26
CA THR A 475 21.67 17.52 4.23
C THR A 475 21.21 16.07 4.33
N PHE A 476 20.47 15.59 3.32
CA PHE A 476 20.07 14.20 3.21
C PHE A 476 21.09 13.38 2.40
N LEU A 477 21.58 12.29 3.00
CA LEU A 477 22.41 11.28 2.35
C LEU A 477 21.70 9.93 2.35
N PHE A 478 21.76 9.25 1.21
CA PHE A 478 21.27 7.88 1.09
C PHE A 478 22.21 6.91 1.81
N ASN A 479 21.67 5.82 2.32
CA ASN A 479 22.49 4.72 2.86
C ASN A 479 23.21 3.97 1.73
N ALA A 480 24.24 4.61 1.21
CA ALA A 480 25.03 4.20 0.05
C ALA A 480 26.48 4.66 0.27
N SER A 481 27.38 4.41 -0.66
CA SER A 481 28.75 4.90 -0.61
C SER A 481 28.84 6.42 -0.78
N LEU A 482 29.96 7.01 -0.40
CA LEU A 482 30.24 8.43 -0.66
C LEU A 482 30.22 8.73 -2.15
N ALA A 483 30.81 7.85 -2.99
CA ALA A 483 30.79 8.00 -4.44
C ALA A 483 29.36 8.05 -5.00
N GLU A 484 28.48 7.12 -4.59
CA GLU A 484 27.08 7.07 -5.03
C GLU A 484 26.30 8.30 -4.56
N ASN A 485 26.57 8.79 -3.35
CA ASN A 485 25.95 10.00 -2.84
C ASN A 485 26.38 11.25 -3.61
N ILE A 486 27.67 11.38 -3.98
CA ILE A 486 28.15 12.51 -4.79
C ILE A 486 27.60 12.42 -6.22
N ALA A 487 27.62 11.22 -6.82
CA ALA A 487 27.13 10.98 -8.18
C ALA A 487 25.60 10.94 -8.30
N PHE A 488 24.87 11.16 -7.21
CA PHE A 488 23.40 11.05 -7.23
C PHE A 488 22.76 11.97 -8.25
N GLY A 489 22.01 11.41 -9.21
CA GLY A 489 21.38 12.12 -10.31
C GLY A 489 22.31 12.43 -11.49
N CYS A 490 23.59 11.99 -11.45
CA CYS A 490 24.60 12.17 -12.50
C CYS A 490 25.09 10.80 -13.01
N GLY A 491 24.20 10.02 -13.63
CA GLY A 491 24.51 8.67 -14.12
C GLY A 491 25.61 8.62 -15.21
N TRP A 492 26.03 9.75 -15.73
CA TRP A 492 27.13 9.92 -16.67
C TRP A 492 28.50 10.09 -16.01
N ALA A 493 28.53 10.40 -14.69
CA ALA A 493 29.77 10.76 -13.98
C ALA A 493 30.68 9.54 -13.81
N THR A 494 31.95 9.73 -14.15
CA THR A 494 33.01 8.75 -13.90
C THR A 494 33.54 8.89 -12.47
N ARG A 495 34.31 7.89 -12.00
CA ARG A 495 34.97 7.99 -10.69
C ARG A 495 35.93 9.18 -10.60
N ALA A 496 36.60 9.55 -11.72
CA ALA A 496 37.46 10.71 -11.78
C ALA A 496 36.66 12.03 -11.58
N ASP A 497 35.48 12.15 -12.18
CA ASP A 497 34.60 13.30 -12.01
C ASP A 497 34.15 13.44 -10.55
N VAL A 498 33.81 12.32 -9.90
CA VAL A 498 33.45 12.28 -8.49
C VAL A 498 34.61 12.73 -7.60
N GLN A 499 35.84 12.27 -7.88
CA GLN A 499 37.04 12.68 -7.16
C GLN A 499 37.32 14.19 -7.34
N ALA A 500 37.20 14.69 -8.56
CA ALA A 500 37.38 16.10 -8.85
C ALA A 500 36.32 16.98 -8.14
N ALA A 501 35.06 16.55 -8.12
CA ALA A 501 33.99 17.24 -7.39
C ALA A 501 34.25 17.22 -5.87
N ALA A 502 34.66 16.09 -5.31
CA ALA A 502 35.02 15.96 -3.91
C ALA A 502 36.19 16.87 -3.51
N ALA A 503 37.22 16.96 -4.38
CA ALA A 503 38.35 17.85 -4.17
C ALA A 503 37.92 19.35 -4.17
N ARG A 504 37.10 19.75 -5.14
CA ARG A 504 36.55 21.11 -5.22
C ARG A 504 35.65 21.48 -4.06
N ALA A 505 34.95 20.48 -3.46
CA ALA A 505 34.14 20.66 -2.26
C ALA A 505 34.96 20.56 -0.95
N GLN A 506 36.30 20.55 -1.02
CA GLN A 506 37.18 20.37 0.14
C GLN A 506 36.87 19.09 0.95
N ALA A 507 36.37 18.04 0.25
CA ALA A 507 36.01 16.76 0.87
C ALA A 507 37.13 15.70 0.76
N ALA A 508 38.08 15.89 -0.18
CA ALA A 508 39.11 14.89 -0.49
C ALA A 508 39.97 14.52 0.74
N GLY A 509 40.28 15.49 1.62
CA GLY A 509 41.10 15.25 2.81
C GLY A 509 40.48 14.20 3.73
N PHE A 510 39.26 14.44 4.22
CA PHE A 510 38.63 13.49 5.13
C PHE A 510 38.25 12.16 4.43
N ILE A 511 37.96 12.19 3.13
CA ILE A 511 37.67 10.95 2.37
C ILE A 511 38.92 10.07 2.31
N ALA A 512 40.12 10.64 2.17
CA ALA A 512 41.38 9.90 2.15
C ALA A 512 41.72 9.27 3.52
N GLU A 513 41.25 9.83 4.61
CA GLU A 513 41.42 9.28 5.97
C GLU A 513 40.49 8.09 6.25
N LEU A 514 39.43 7.88 5.45
CA LEU A 514 38.50 6.77 5.64
C LEU A 514 39.10 5.47 5.05
N PRO A 515 38.95 4.32 5.74
CA PRO A 515 39.56 3.05 5.31
C PRO A 515 39.17 2.61 3.90
N GLN A 516 37.96 2.95 3.45
CA GLN A 516 37.44 2.59 2.13
C GLN A 516 37.36 3.80 1.18
N GLY A 517 37.85 4.98 1.59
CA GLY A 517 37.79 6.19 0.78
C GLY A 517 36.39 6.51 0.28
N LEU A 518 36.24 6.72 -1.03
CA LEU A 518 34.96 6.99 -1.68
C LEU A 518 33.94 5.85 -1.59
N ASP A 519 34.37 4.62 -1.36
CA ASP A 519 33.49 3.45 -1.25
C ASP A 519 32.95 3.26 0.18
N THR A 520 33.29 4.16 1.11
CA THR A 520 32.79 4.14 2.49
C THR A 520 31.29 4.33 2.53
N LEU A 521 30.56 3.41 3.20
CA LEU A 521 29.12 3.51 3.43
C LEU A 521 28.83 4.53 4.51
N VAL A 522 27.96 5.50 4.21
CA VAL A 522 27.66 6.63 5.11
C VAL A 522 26.63 6.30 6.21
N GLY A 523 25.92 5.17 6.07
CA GLY A 523 24.81 4.80 6.96
C GLY A 523 23.53 5.60 6.70
N GLU A 524 22.48 5.30 7.45
CA GLU A 524 21.19 6.00 7.30
C GLU A 524 21.35 7.51 7.56
N ARG A 525 20.85 8.33 6.60
CA ARG A 525 20.99 9.80 6.65
C ARG A 525 22.41 10.31 6.89
N GLY A 526 23.44 9.48 6.64
CA GLY A 526 24.84 9.87 6.83
C GLY A 526 25.26 10.01 8.31
N TYR A 527 24.69 9.24 9.21
CA TYR A 527 24.95 9.34 10.66
C TYR A 527 26.44 9.08 11.02
N ARG A 528 27.19 8.42 10.15
CA ARG A 528 28.63 8.15 10.36
C ARG A 528 29.53 9.35 10.06
N LEU A 529 28.97 10.43 9.52
CA LEU A 529 29.70 11.63 9.14
C LEU A 529 29.37 12.78 10.08
N SER A 530 30.32 13.67 10.32
CA SER A 530 30.08 14.94 10.99
C SER A 530 29.17 15.84 10.17
N GLY A 531 28.57 16.88 10.78
CA GLY A 531 27.75 17.88 10.08
C GLY A 531 28.50 18.49 8.88
N GLY A 532 29.74 18.92 9.08
CA GLY A 532 30.58 19.50 8.04
C GLY A 532 30.98 18.53 6.94
N GLN A 533 31.21 17.27 7.26
CA GLN A 533 31.45 16.24 6.25
C GLN A 533 30.22 16.01 5.39
N ARG A 534 29.00 15.91 5.98
CA ARG A 534 27.74 15.79 5.22
C ARG A 534 27.55 16.97 4.28
N GLN A 535 27.76 18.19 4.75
CA GLN A 535 27.61 19.40 3.91
C GLN A 535 28.60 19.43 2.76
N ARG A 536 29.89 19.06 2.98
CA ARG A 536 30.88 18.97 1.91
C ARG A 536 30.52 17.91 0.87
N ILE A 537 29.91 16.79 1.26
CA ILE A 537 29.39 15.81 0.32
C ILE A 537 28.19 16.37 -0.48
N SER A 538 27.28 17.11 0.18
CA SER A 538 26.17 17.78 -0.52
C SER A 538 26.66 18.83 -1.50
N LEU A 539 27.68 19.60 -1.11
CA LEU A 539 28.33 20.57 -2.00
C LEU A 539 29.04 19.86 -3.17
N ALA A 540 29.75 18.76 -2.94
CA ALA A 540 30.35 17.95 -4.00
C ALA A 540 29.28 17.46 -5.01
N ARG A 541 28.11 17.02 -4.51
CA ARG A 541 26.95 16.66 -5.35
C ARG A 541 26.47 17.82 -6.21
N ALA A 542 26.38 19.02 -5.63
CA ALA A 542 25.98 20.23 -6.36
C ALA A 542 27.04 20.64 -7.40
N ILE A 543 28.33 20.58 -7.06
CA ILE A 543 29.46 20.89 -7.94
C ILE A 543 29.53 19.94 -9.13
N LEU A 544 29.35 18.63 -8.90
CA LEU A 544 29.37 17.61 -9.95
C LEU A 544 28.31 17.86 -11.01
N ARG A 545 27.15 18.33 -10.62
CA ARG A 545 26.03 18.68 -11.53
C ARG A 545 26.33 19.85 -12.45
N ASN A 546 27.31 20.66 -12.14
CA ASN A 546 27.66 21.86 -12.90
C ASN A 546 26.43 22.78 -13.17
N PRO A 547 25.75 23.29 -12.11
CA PRO A 547 24.45 23.93 -12.22
C PRO A 547 24.52 25.33 -12.84
N GLU A 548 23.41 25.78 -13.45
CA GLU A 548 23.20 27.18 -13.89
C GLU A 548 22.85 28.10 -12.73
N LEU A 549 22.08 27.57 -11.75
CA LEU A 549 21.73 28.25 -10.50
C LEU A 549 22.13 27.39 -9.31
N LEU A 550 22.92 27.97 -8.41
CA LEU A 550 23.26 27.37 -7.12
C LEU A 550 22.39 28.00 -6.03
N ILE A 551 21.71 27.17 -5.25
CA ILE A 551 20.91 27.58 -4.10
C ILE A 551 21.59 27.05 -2.84
N LEU A 552 21.98 27.96 -1.93
CA LEU A 552 22.62 27.66 -0.67
C LEU A 552 21.68 28.06 0.48
N ASP A 553 21.13 27.09 1.17
CA ASP A 553 20.26 27.31 2.34
C ASP A 553 21.01 26.97 3.63
N GLU A 554 21.43 28.00 4.39
CA GLU A 554 22.15 27.87 5.66
C GLU A 554 23.33 26.86 5.64
N ALA A 555 24.06 26.82 4.55
CA ALA A 555 25.09 25.79 4.29
C ALA A 555 26.21 25.71 5.36
N THR A 556 26.24 26.60 6.36
CA THR A 556 27.32 26.66 7.37
C THR A 556 26.85 26.77 8.81
N SER A 557 25.53 26.79 9.10
CA SER A 557 24.96 27.18 10.40
C SER A 557 25.28 26.24 11.57
N ALA A 558 25.61 24.96 11.31
CA ALA A 558 25.83 23.94 12.32
C ALA A 558 27.26 23.36 12.32
N LEU A 559 28.26 24.13 11.81
CA LEU A 559 29.64 23.65 11.64
C LEU A 559 30.58 24.19 12.70
N ASP A 560 31.61 23.41 13.01
CA ASP A 560 32.79 23.88 13.69
C ASP A 560 33.58 24.87 12.79
N SER A 561 34.37 25.77 13.38
CA SER A 561 35.05 26.83 12.68
C SER A 561 36.01 26.36 11.58
N GLN A 562 36.61 25.16 11.71
CA GLN A 562 37.48 24.59 10.68
C GLN A 562 36.68 24.06 9.49
N SER A 563 35.63 23.29 9.74
CA SER A 563 34.72 22.77 8.70
C SER A 563 34.02 23.91 7.96
N GLU A 564 33.64 24.96 8.67
CA GLU A 564 33.05 26.16 8.11
C GLU A 564 33.98 26.85 7.10
N ARG A 565 35.23 27.11 7.49
CA ARG A 565 36.23 27.71 6.58
C ARG A 565 36.41 26.92 5.30
N LEU A 566 36.46 25.58 5.40
CA LEU A 566 36.61 24.71 4.24
C LEU A 566 35.38 24.77 3.31
N VAL A 567 34.16 24.75 3.89
CA VAL A 567 32.91 24.89 3.10
C VAL A 567 32.86 26.28 2.46
N GLN A 568 33.17 27.34 3.22
CA GLN A 568 33.18 28.71 2.70
C GLN A 568 34.18 28.88 1.55
N GLN A 569 35.41 28.40 1.67
CA GLN A 569 36.40 28.40 0.61
C GLN A 569 35.92 27.64 -0.66
N ALA A 570 35.28 26.49 -0.48
CA ALA A 570 34.72 25.74 -1.60
C ALA A 570 33.58 26.50 -2.29
N ILE A 571 32.71 27.17 -1.51
CA ILE A 571 31.63 28.01 -2.03
C ILE A 571 32.22 29.18 -2.82
N GLU A 572 33.12 29.98 -2.26
CA GLU A 572 33.74 31.14 -2.90
C GLU A 572 34.47 30.79 -4.21
N GLN A 573 35.12 29.64 -4.27
CA GLN A 573 35.74 29.14 -5.50
C GLN A 573 34.73 28.72 -6.55
N PHE A 574 33.55 28.20 -6.12
CA PHE A 574 32.53 27.71 -7.03
C PHE A 574 31.57 28.78 -7.49
N GLU A 575 31.31 29.82 -6.68
CA GLU A 575 30.43 30.95 -6.99
C GLU A 575 30.93 31.81 -8.15
N ARG A 576 32.24 31.92 -8.31
CA ARG A 576 32.83 32.73 -9.38
C ARG A 576 32.30 32.31 -10.74
N GLN A 577 31.61 33.23 -11.41
CA GLN A 577 30.97 33.07 -12.73
C GLN A 577 29.66 32.25 -12.72
N ARG A 578 28.99 32.13 -11.59
CA ARG A 578 27.72 31.43 -11.45
C ARG A 578 26.61 32.33 -10.93
N THR A 579 25.37 31.94 -11.24
CA THR A 579 24.22 32.56 -10.61
C THR A 579 23.96 31.87 -9.27
N VAL A 580 23.91 32.63 -8.19
CA VAL A 580 23.83 32.09 -6.83
C VAL A 580 22.71 32.76 -6.05
N LEU A 581 21.88 31.96 -5.39
CA LEU A 581 20.95 32.41 -4.37
C LEU A 581 21.43 31.87 -3.02
N VAL A 582 21.72 32.78 -2.09
CA VAL A 582 22.18 32.41 -0.73
C VAL A 582 21.14 32.83 0.30
N ILE A 583 20.65 31.88 1.09
CA ILE A 583 19.92 32.19 2.32
C ILE A 583 20.96 32.28 3.43
N ALA A 584 21.29 33.53 3.79
CA ALA A 584 22.44 33.81 4.60
C ALA A 584 22.07 34.03 6.08
N HIS A 585 22.78 33.29 6.93
CA HIS A 585 22.77 33.47 8.39
C HIS A 585 24.13 33.92 8.93
N ARG A 586 25.14 34.13 8.06
CA ARG A 586 26.49 34.55 8.44
C ARG A 586 26.96 35.77 7.66
N LEU A 587 27.68 36.63 8.39
CA LEU A 587 28.15 37.93 7.88
C LEU A 587 29.06 37.79 6.67
N SER A 588 29.97 36.80 6.67
CA SER A 588 30.96 36.60 5.59
C SER A 588 30.29 36.33 4.23
N THR A 589 29.18 35.64 4.22
CA THR A 589 28.44 35.31 2.99
C THR A 589 27.61 36.48 2.46
N ILE A 590 27.13 37.35 3.38
CA ILE A 590 26.30 38.49 3.05
C ILE A 590 27.13 39.62 2.40
N VAL A 591 28.33 39.87 2.92
CA VAL A 591 29.19 40.99 2.50
C VAL A 591 29.59 40.90 1.01
N ASN A 592 29.80 39.67 0.52
CA ASN A 592 30.28 39.42 -0.83
C ASN A 592 29.15 39.32 -1.88
N ALA A 593 27.89 39.41 -1.49
CA ALA A 593 26.76 39.35 -2.41
C ALA A 593 26.61 40.64 -3.23
N ASP A 594 26.34 40.50 -4.53
CA ASP A 594 26.09 41.64 -5.43
C ASP A 594 24.81 42.39 -5.03
N THR A 595 23.81 41.67 -4.56
CA THR A 595 22.54 42.21 -4.08
C THR A 595 22.07 41.47 -2.84
N ILE A 596 21.61 42.23 -1.85
CA ILE A 596 21.00 41.71 -0.62
C ILE A 596 19.54 42.11 -0.62
N LEU A 597 18.66 41.15 -0.33
CA LEU A 597 17.25 41.37 -0.07
C LEU A 597 16.96 41.12 1.41
N VAL A 598 16.42 42.11 2.08
CA VAL A 598 15.92 41.96 3.45
C VAL A 598 14.46 41.57 3.39
N VAL A 599 14.16 40.38 3.94
CA VAL A 599 12.81 39.81 3.93
C VAL A 599 12.24 39.87 5.36
N GLU A 600 11.07 40.50 5.49
CA GLU A 600 10.31 40.54 6.74
C GLU A 600 8.84 40.20 6.47
N ARG A 601 8.31 39.22 7.20
CA ARG A 601 6.90 38.77 7.12
C ARG A 601 6.43 38.51 5.69
N GLY A 602 7.26 37.87 4.89
CA GLY A 602 6.95 37.51 3.51
C GLY A 602 7.10 38.65 2.49
N ARG A 603 7.60 39.80 2.86
CA ARG A 603 7.80 40.96 1.95
C ARG A 603 9.27 41.39 1.90
N ILE A 604 9.71 41.95 0.78
CA ILE A 604 11.02 42.58 0.68
C ILE A 604 10.88 44.00 1.23
N VAL A 605 11.63 44.31 2.27
CA VAL A 605 11.59 45.65 2.92
C VAL A 605 12.79 46.53 2.51
N GLU A 606 13.94 45.92 2.20
CA GLU A 606 15.14 46.63 1.70
C GLU A 606 15.83 45.80 0.63
N GLN A 607 16.44 46.47 -0.34
CA GLN A 607 17.24 45.87 -1.39
C GLN A 607 18.43 46.78 -1.75
N GLY A 608 19.62 46.20 -1.85
CA GLY A 608 20.84 46.95 -2.23
C GLY A 608 22.11 46.15 -1.98
N SER A 609 23.26 46.76 -2.15
CA SER A 609 24.55 46.21 -1.75
C SER A 609 24.77 46.34 -0.23
N HIS A 610 25.75 45.62 0.29
CA HIS A 610 26.12 45.69 1.71
C HIS A 610 26.41 47.12 2.18
N ALA A 611 27.18 47.88 1.40
CA ALA A 611 27.56 49.26 1.73
C ALA A 611 26.36 50.22 1.72
N GLU A 612 25.48 50.08 0.74
CA GLU A 612 24.26 50.89 0.63
C GLU A 612 23.31 50.66 1.79
N LEU A 613 22.99 49.39 2.09
CA LEU A 613 22.06 49.04 3.16
C LEU A 613 22.58 49.34 4.56
N LEU A 614 23.89 49.22 4.75
CA LEU A 614 24.51 49.62 6.03
C LEU A 614 24.44 51.14 6.24
N GLY A 615 24.62 51.92 5.15
CA GLY A 615 24.51 53.37 5.17
C GLY A 615 23.08 53.90 5.40
N GLN A 616 22.05 53.15 4.97
CA GLN A 616 20.64 53.50 5.20
C GLN A 616 20.23 53.36 6.68
N GLY A 617 20.88 52.45 7.44
CA GLY A 617 20.72 52.38 8.89
C GLY A 617 19.41 51.80 9.41
N VAL A 618 18.59 51.16 8.54
CA VAL A 618 17.24 50.64 8.87
C VAL A 618 17.28 49.16 9.26
N ALA A 619 16.50 48.27 8.64
CA ALA A 619 16.33 46.87 9.03
C ALA A 619 17.63 46.06 8.86
N TYR A 620 18.34 46.21 7.74
CA TYR A 620 19.60 45.51 7.50
C TYR A 620 20.66 45.84 8.56
N ALA A 621 20.87 47.14 8.83
CA ALA A 621 21.86 47.57 9.83
C ALA A 621 21.54 47.06 11.25
N GLY A 622 20.25 46.88 11.55
CA GLY A 622 19.79 46.24 12.79
C GLY A 622 20.18 44.76 12.87
N LEU A 623 19.88 44.00 11.84
CA LEU A 623 20.24 42.57 11.72
C LEU A 623 21.76 42.38 11.74
N TRP A 624 22.50 43.26 11.04
CA TRP A 624 23.96 43.24 11.00
C TRP A 624 24.58 43.43 12.38
N ARG A 625 24.15 44.45 13.13
CA ARG A 625 24.63 44.70 14.52
C ARG A 625 24.30 43.52 15.43
N GLN A 626 23.13 42.92 15.29
CA GLN A 626 22.75 41.78 16.10
C GLN A 626 23.61 40.52 15.80
N GLN A 627 24.01 40.31 14.56
CA GLN A 627 24.89 39.21 14.17
C GLN A 627 26.33 39.43 14.62
N LEU A 628 26.88 40.65 14.45
CA LEU A 628 28.19 41.01 14.95
C LEU A 628 28.32 40.76 16.47
N GLY A 629 27.30 41.15 17.24
CA GLY A 629 27.29 40.92 18.69
C GLY A 629 27.27 39.41 19.05
N ARG A 630 26.62 38.57 18.24
CA ARG A 630 26.63 37.12 18.43
C ARG A 630 27.98 36.49 18.07
N GLU A 631 28.62 36.89 16.98
CA GLU A 631 29.94 36.37 16.60
C GLU A 631 31.03 36.75 17.61
N GLN A 632 30.98 37.95 18.17
CA GLN A 632 31.88 38.37 19.23
C GLN A 632 31.66 37.62 20.53
N ALA A 633 30.41 37.29 20.86
CA ALA A 633 30.07 36.51 22.06
C ALA A 633 30.47 35.01 21.97
N VAL A 634 30.64 34.49 20.75
CA VAL A 634 31.06 33.09 20.50
C VAL A 634 32.58 32.98 20.39
N SER A 635 33.29 34.07 20.05
CA SER A 635 34.75 34.11 19.91
C SER A 635 35.49 34.54 21.19
N GLY A 636 34.79 35.00 22.23
CA GLY A 636 35.31 35.29 23.58
C GLY A 636 34.87 34.22 24.57
#